data_e32af932d45a75bd079d79312581a08c
#
_entry.id   e32af932d45a75bd079d79312581a08c
#
_cell.length_a   1.000
_cell.length_b   1.000
_cell.length_c   1.000
_cell.angle_alpha   90.00
_cell.angle_beta   90.00
_cell.angle_gamma   90.00
#
_symmetry.space_group_name_H-M   'P 1'
#
loop_
_entity.id
_entity.type
_entity.pdbx_description
1 polymer ?
#
loop_
_entity_poly.entity_id
_entity_poly.type
_entity_poly.pdbx_seq_one_letter_code
_entity_poly.pdbx_strand_id
1 'polypeptide(L)'
;MATPSDEMNTKLTWRRFEDGKNTWDSFTDKIFVEDTSHKCPTYVHKTPPCQGSCPSGEDIRGWLAIVRGQEKPAPGMEMGEYAFRRSTDANPFPSMMGRVCPAPCQDGCNRNEVEDFVGINAVEQWIGDNALAQGYKFEAGPDTGKKVAVIGGGPAGMAAAYQLRRKGHGVTIFESQPELGGMMRYGIPNYRIPRDKLAGEIQRIVDMGNIDVRTGMRVGKDVSVEQLEKDFDAILWAVGCWTGRGLPVPGWENTPNCVSGVAFLKAFNEGRMKVTADKVVCVGGGDTSIDVVSVARRLGHIEQANPTDRPELVISDGFVAHDTAITAAAQGAEVTLTSLFPKANMTAAEHEVHDALHEGVTILDEVMPVEVIIGADGRATGLKIAKCTLDNGRPTPIEGTEQILEADLIVSAIGQGGDLGGLEVLDNGRGLINADSFYQVPDREKHFVAGDIIRPHLLTTAIGQASIAVDSIDEYMNKKEHKKRPKVDVHHFNLDAKLAEAGLSPEHFDANDVNELRGTSNGNWAVHNYEDRSFAEVIPHDELFLGHFAFTPRIKRREDVPSADDVLGHFHERLIGLEETQAKEEAERCMSCGMCFECDNCVIFCPQDAVYRVKKTEATTGRYVATDYDRCIGCHICADVCPTGYIKMGLGE
;
A
#
# COMPACT_ATOMS: atom_id res chain seq x y z
N MET A 1 -4.42 17.73 5.78
CA MET A 1 -4.17 17.33 7.18
C MET A 1 -5.45 17.49 7.94
N ALA A 2 -6.06 16.42 8.33
CA ALA A 2 -7.42 16.39 8.82
C ALA A 2 -7.55 16.35 10.33
N THR A 3 -6.52 16.50 11.09
CA THR A 3 -6.62 16.30 12.53
C THR A 3 -6.69 17.57 13.33
N PRO A 4 -7.64 17.64 14.27
CA PRO A 4 -7.87 18.83 15.09
C PRO A 4 -6.84 19.04 16.19
N SER A 5 -6.01 18.05 16.55
CA SER A 5 -5.03 18.22 17.61
C SER A 5 -3.66 18.61 17.05
N ASP A 6 -2.99 19.55 17.71
CA ASP A 6 -1.64 20.00 17.33
C ASP A 6 -0.62 18.87 17.30
N GLU A 7 -0.79 17.83 18.11
CA GLU A 7 0.05 16.63 18.10
C GLU A 7 -0.13 15.78 16.84
N MET A 8 -1.32 15.77 16.27
CA MET A 8 -1.63 15.02 15.07
C MET A 8 -1.33 15.78 13.78
N ASN A 9 -1.31 17.11 13.82
CA ASN A 9 -0.90 17.96 12.69
C ASN A 9 0.58 17.76 12.29
N THR A 10 1.40 17.20 13.15
CA THR A 10 2.80 16.87 12.87
C THR A 10 2.99 15.48 12.26
N LYS A 11 1.97 14.64 12.30
CA LYS A 11 1.96 13.29 11.73
C LYS A 11 0.96 13.27 10.58
N LEU A 12 1.30 12.70 9.46
CA LEU A 12 0.38 12.41 8.35
C LEU A 12 -0.57 11.25 8.72
N THR A 13 -0.93 11.14 9.99
CA THR A 13 -1.83 10.13 10.53
C THR A 13 -3.12 10.80 10.99
N TRP A 14 -4.21 10.12 10.78
CA TRP A 14 -5.56 10.58 10.97
C TRP A 14 -6.15 9.92 12.20
N ARG A 15 -7.08 10.61 12.87
CA ARG A 15 -7.83 10.00 13.92
C ARG A 15 -8.71 8.88 13.34
N ARG A 16 -8.61 7.70 13.90
CA ARG A 16 -9.55 6.62 13.57
C ARG A 16 -10.91 6.91 14.19
N PHE A 17 -11.95 6.46 13.52
CA PHE A 17 -13.29 6.46 14.06
C PHE A 17 -13.34 5.69 15.38
N GLU A 18 -13.94 6.32 16.39
CA GLU A 18 -14.29 5.70 17.66
C GLU A 18 -15.75 6.00 17.93
N ASP A 19 -16.54 4.95 18.17
CA ASP A 19 -17.97 5.11 18.40
C ASP A 19 -18.27 6.00 19.61
N GLY A 20 -19.22 6.91 19.45
CA GLY A 20 -19.62 7.87 20.49
C GLY A 20 -18.65 9.03 20.73
N LYS A 21 -17.55 9.15 19.99
CA LYS A 21 -16.58 10.25 20.12
C LYS A 21 -16.63 11.28 19.00
N ASN A 22 -17.52 11.13 18.03
CA ASN A 22 -17.67 12.09 16.95
C ASN A 22 -18.47 13.30 17.41
N THR A 23 -17.83 14.45 17.39
CA THR A 23 -18.46 15.74 17.64
C THR A 23 -18.36 16.58 16.37
N TRP A 24 -19.45 17.22 16.02
CA TRP A 24 -19.54 18.11 14.86
C TRP A 24 -19.65 19.53 15.32
N ASP A 25 -18.91 20.41 14.65
CA ASP A 25 -19.18 21.84 14.78
C ASP A 25 -20.51 22.18 14.09
N SER A 26 -21.26 23.11 14.66
CA SER A 26 -22.44 23.64 13.99
C SER A 26 -22.01 24.48 12.80
N PHE A 27 -22.48 24.13 11.62
CA PHE A 27 -22.25 24.93 10.42
C PHE A 27 -23.22 26.11 10.27
N THR A 28 -24.27 26.15 11.08
CA THR A 28 -25.29 27.22 11.01
C THR A 28 -24.67 28.59 11.14
N ASP A 29 -23.71 28.74 12.03
CA ASP A 29 -23.04 30.02 12.26
C ASP A 29 -22.05 30.43 11.17
N LYS A 30 -21.68 29.49 10.28
CA LYS A 30 -20.78 29.74 9.13
C LYS A 30 -21.54 30.00 7.83
N ILE A 31 -22.63 29.25 7.58
CA ILE A 31 -23.34 29.24 6.30
C ILE A 31 -24.23 30.47 6.11
N PHE A 32 -24.85 30.93 7.19
CA PHE A 32 -25.83 32.03 7.11
C PHE A 32 -25.35 33.33 7.72
N VAL A 33 -24.05 33.50 7.86
CA VAL A 33 -23.45 34.79 8.25
C VAL A 33 -23.61 35.74 7.07
N GLU A 34 -24.25 36.89 7.31
CA GLU A 34 -24.38 37.91 6.28
C GLU A 34 -23.00 38.55 6.03
N ASP A 35 -22.41 38.22 4.89
CA ASP A 35 -21.15 38.77 4.43
C ASP A 35 -21.18 38.91 2.91
N THR A 36 -20.55 39.95 2.41
CA THR A 36 -20.30 40.15 0.99
C THR A 36 -18.88 40.61 0.78
N SER A 37 -18.25 40.12 -0.25
CA SER A 37 -16.87 40.46 -0.58
C SER A 37 -16.66 40.63 -2.08
N HIS A 38 -15.50 41.14 -2.45
CA HIS A 38 -15.03 41.18 -3.83
C HIS A 38 -14.43 39.85 -4.31
N LYS A 39 -14.46 38.80 -3.47
CA LYS A 39 -13.99 37.47 -3.84
C LYS A 39 -15.07 36.71 -4.59
N CYS A 40 -14.65 35.88 -5.52
CA CYS A 40 -15.52 35.01 -6.32
C CYS A 40 -15.21 33.55 -6.08
N PRO A 41 -16.14 32.62 -6.35
CA PRO A 41 -15.87 31.21 -6.31
C PRO A 41 -14.72 30.81 -7.25
N THR A 42 -13.75 30.09 -6.72
CA THR A 42 -12.69 29.41 -7.45
C THR A 42 -12.85 27.92 -7.23
N TYR A 43 -12.79 27.14 -8.30
CA TYR A 43 -12.93 25.70 -8.27
C TYR A 43 -11.56 25.07 -8.12
N VAL A 44 -11.27 24.53 -6.94
CA VAL A 44 -9.92 24.07 -6.56
C VAL A 44 -9.88 22.56 -6.37
N HIS A 45 -9.22 21.88 -7.29
CA HIS A 45 -8.92 20.46 -7.13
C HIS A 45 -7.80 20.25 -6.11
N LYS A 46 -8.04 19.39 -5.13
CA LYS A 46 -7.05 18.98 -4.11
C LYS A 46 -6.99 17.46 -4.01
N THR A 47 -5.85 16.96 -3.58
CA THR A 47 -5.68 15.53 -3.29
C THR A 47 -6.48 15.14 -2.04
N PRO A 48 -7.30 14.08 -2.09
CA PRO A 48 -7.94 13.56 -0.90
C PRO A 48 -6.91 12.86 0.00
N PRO A 49 -7.10 12.85 1.34
CA PRO A 49 -6.13 12.26 2.25
C PRO A 49 -5.87 10.78 2.01
N CYS A 50 -6.85 10.01 1.57
CA CYS A 50 -6.66 8.61 1.22
C CYS A 50 -5.60 8.42 0.11
N GLN A 51 -5.63 9.25 -0.94
CA GLN A 51 -4.60 9.24 -1.99
C GLN A 51 -3.26 9.75 -1.47
N GLY A 52 -3.28 10.83 -0.67
CA GLY A 52 -2.06 11.38 -0.05
C GLY A 52 -1.36 10.42 0.91
N SER A 53 -2.10 9.45 1.46
CA SER A 53 -1.57 8.41 2.35
C SER A 53 -1.19 7.11 1.63
N CYS A 54 -1.60 6.93 0.36
CA CYS A 54 -1.31 5.73 -0.41
C CYS A 54 0.12 5.76 -0.98
N PRO A 55 1.02 4.84 -0.59
CA PRO A 55 2.39 4.85 -1.09
C PRO A 55 2.52 4.51 -2.59
N SER A 56 1.56 3.80 -3.16
CA SER A 56 1.52 3.51 -4.60
C SER A 56 0.95 4.66 -5.43
N GLY A 57 0.30 5.65 -4.78
CA GLY A 57 -0.26 6.82 -5.46
C GLY A 57 -1.52 6.53 -6.26
N GLU A 58 -2.37 5.62 -5.78
CA GLU A 58 -3.60 5.25 -6.48
C GLU A 58 -4.63 6.38 -6.51
N ASP A 59 -5.35 6.50 -7.62
CA ASP A 59 -6.54 7.36 -7.74
C ASP A 59 -7.76 6.73 -7.05
N ILE A 60 -7.66 6.60 -5.71
CA ILE A 60 -8.66 5.95 -4.88
C ILE A 60 -10.04 6.60 -5.05
N ARG A 61 -10.10 7.94 -4.99
CA ARG A 61 -11.34 8.68 -5.19
C ARG A 61 -11.94 8.42 -6.57
N GLY A 62 -11.10 8.34 -7.61
CA GLY A 62 -11.54 8.10 -8.98
C GLY A 62 -12.14 6.71 -9.17
N TRP A 63 -11.45 5.64 -8.77
CA TRP A 63 -12.03 4.31 -8.95
C TRP A 63 -13.21 4.02 -7.99
N LEU A 64 -13.29 4.66 -6.80
CA LEU A 64 -14.50 4.63 -5.99
C LEU A 64 -15.68 5.34 -6.69
N ALA A 65 -15.42 6.48 -7.37
CA ALA A 65 -16.44 7.18 -8.15
C ALA A 65 -16.97 6.33 -9.31
N ILE A 66 -16.11 5.53 -9.94
CA ILE A 66 -16.49 4.57 -10.98
C ILE A 66 -17.35 3.45 -10.39
N VAL A 67 -16.90 2.79 -9.32
CA VAL A 67 -17.60 1.66 -8.71
C VAL A 67 -19.02 2.04 -8.27
N ARG A 68 -19.21 3.23 -7.69
CA ARG A 68 -20.55 3.72 -7.31
C ARG A 68 -21.39 4.28 -8.49
N GLY A 69 -20.84 4.28 -9.72
CA GLY A 69 -21.55 4.70 -10.93
C GLY A 69 -21.65 6.20 -11.14
N GLN A 70 -20.93 7.02 -10.39
CA GLN A 70 -20.84 8.47 -10.58
C GLN A 70 -20.05 8.80 -11.85
N GLU A 71 -18.86 8.21 -12.01
CA GLU A 71 -18.10 8.28 -13.25
C GLU A 71 -18.45 7.07 -14.13
N LYS A 72 -18.93 7.30 -15.34
CA LYS A 72 -19.43 6.25 -16.22
C LYS A 72 -18.37 5.83 -17.23
N PRO A 73 -18.25 4.52 -17.49
CA PRO A 73 -17.36 4.02 -18.53
C PRO A 73 -17.82 4.47 -19.93
N ALA A 74 -16.89 4.40 -20.88
CA ALA A 74 -17.22 4.58 -22.29
C ALA A 74 -18.25 3.53 -22.77
N PRO A 75 -19.06 3.83 -23.79
CA PRO A 75 -20.02 2.88 -24.34
C PRO A 75 -19.33 1.55 -24.72
N GLY A 76 -19.85 0.44 -24.20
CA GLY A 76 -19.34 -0.90 -24.45
C GLY A 76 -18.28 -1.40 -23.45
N MET A 77 -17.85 -0.59 -22.50
CA MET A 77 -16.97 -0.99 -21.41
C MET A 77 -17.80 -1.22 -20.13
N GLU A 78 -17.50 -2.28 -19.42
CA GLU A 78 -18.16 -2.57 -18.13
C GLU A 78 -17.59 -1.69 -17.01
N MET A 79 -18.40 -1.43 -15.99
CA MET A 79 -17.96 -0.64 -14.82
C MET A 79 -16.77 -1.30 -14.11
N GLY A 80 -16.81 -2.62 -13.93
CA GLY A 80 -15.71 -3.36 -13.30
C GLY A 80 -14.39 -3.26 -14.07
N GLU A 81 -14.44 -3.30 -15.42
CA GLU A 81 -13.26 -3.10 -16.25
C GLU A 81 -12.72 -1.67 -16.13
N TYR A 82 -13.60 -0.68 -16.13
CA TYR A 82 -13.19 0.72 -16.02
C TYR A 82 -12.56 1.01 -14.65
N ALA A 83 -13.16 0.50 -13.56
CA ALA A 83 -12.58 0.59 -12.22
C ALA A 83 -11.21 -0.10 -12.14
N PHE A 84 -11.09 -1.29 -12.73
CA PHE A 84 -9.82 -2.02 -12.82
C PHE A 84 -8.75 -1.21 -13.56
N ARG A 85 -9.06 -0.66 -14.73
CA ARG A 85 -8.11 0.16 -15.51
C ARG A 85 -7.65 1.40 -14.73
N ARG A 86 -8.56 2.04 -13.96
CA ARG A 86 -8.23 3.19 -13.12
C ARG A 86 -7.36 2.82 -11.92
N SER A 87 -7.69 1.75 -11.20
CA SER A 87 -6.90 1.27 -10.05
C SER A 87 -5.51 0.85 -10.48
N THR A 88 -5.41 0.14 -11.61
CA THR A 88 -4.12 -0.37 -12.11
C THR A 88 -3.26 0.69 -12.82
N ASP A 89 -3.70 1.92 -12.98
CA ASP A 89 -2.79 3.00 -13.41
C ASP A 89 -1.57 3.10 -12.47
N ALA A 90 -1.74 2.85 -11.17
CA ALA A 90 -0.69 2.88 -10.16
C ALA A 90 -0.31 1.48 -9.65
N ASN A 91 -1.30 0.62 -9.38
CA ASN A 91 -1.09 -0.66 -8.71
C ASN A 91 -1.55 -1.84 -9.57
N PRO A 92 -0.62 -2.65 -10.15
CA PRO A 92 -0.99 -3.78 -10.99
C PRO A 92 -1.49 -5.02 -10.20
N PHE A 93 -1.57 -4.94 -8.86
CA PHE A 93 -1.94 -6.04 -7.97
C PHE A 93 -3.13 -5.72 -7.07
N PRO A 94 -4.28 -5.25 -7.59
CA PRO A 94 -5.40 -4.85 -6.75
C PRO A 94 -6.00 -6.01 -5.93
N SER A 95 -5.99 -7.24 -6.44
CA SER A 95 -6.43 -8.41 -5.69
C SER A 95 -5.53 -8.69 -4.48
N MET A 96 -4.21 -8.60 -4.67
CA MET A 96 -3.24 -8.84 -3.60
C MET A 96 -3.22 -7.69 -2.59
N MET A 97 -3.13 -6.44 -3.05
CA MET A 97 -3.04 -5.29 -2.15
C MET A 97 -4.34 -5.09 -1.36
N GLY A 98 -5.50 -5.32 -1.95
CA GLY A 98 -6.76 -5.34 -1.24
C GLY A 98 -6.83 -6.35 -0.08
N ARG A 99 -5.96 -7.39 -0.10
CA ARG A 99 -5.87 -8.40 0.97
C ARG A 99 -4.87 -8.07 2.07
N VAL A 100 -3.68 -7.61 1.69
CA VAL A 100 -2.53 -7.58 2.62
C VAL A 100 -1.95 -6.19 2.86
N CYS A 101 -2.43 -5.15 2.16
CA CYS A 101 -2.02 -3.80 2.47
C CYS A 101 -2.60 -3.36 3.83
N PRO A 102 -1.79 -2.81 4.76
CA PRO A 102 -2.30 -2.32 6.05
C PRO A 102 -3.17 -1.08 5.92
N ALA A 103 -3.40 -0.61 4.68
CA ALA A 103 -4.35 0.45 4.31
C ALA A 103 -4.14 1.81 4.98
N PRO A 104 -2.97 2.44 4.86
CA PRO A 104 -2.79 3.79 5.37
C PRO A 104 -3.77 4.80 4.73
N CYS A 105 -4.33 4.47 3.58
CA CYS A 105 -5.41 5.22 2.94
C CYS A 105 -6.72 5.24 3.76
N GLN A 106 -7.03 4.17 4.48
CA GLN A 106 -8.19 4.08 5.36
C GLN A 106 -7.96 4.89 6.64
N ASP A 107 -6.75 4.85 7.19
CA ASP A 107 -6.37 5.70 8.32
C ASP A 107 -6.42 7.19 7.95
N GLY A 108 -6.03 7.53 6.73
CA GLY A 108 -6.09 8.88 6.18
C GLY A 108 -7.48 9.32 5.71
N CYS A 109 -8.51 8.50 5.78
CA CYS A 109 -9.81 8.83 5.23
C CYS A 109 -10.54 9.88 6.08
N ASN A 110 -10.96 11.01 5.49
CA ASN A 110 -11.74 12.04 6.18
C ASN A 110 -13.11 11.54 6.69
N ARG A 111 -13.59 10.38 6.18
CA ARG A 111 -14.82 9.76 6.68
C ARG A 111 -14.70 9.35 8.16
N ASN A 112 -13.48 9.16 8.65
CA ASN A 112 -13.20 8.93 10.08
C ASN A 112 -13.74 10.05 11.00
N GLU A 113 -14.06 11.21 10.45
CA GLU A 113 -14.68 12.30 11.20
C GLU A 113 -16.22 12.22 11.23
N VAL A 114 -16.82 11.32 10.46
CA VAL A 114 -18.27 11.08 10.39
C VAL A 114 -18.62 9.78 11.14
N GLU A 115 -18.00 8.68 10.70
CA GLU A 115 -18.06 7.35 11.32
C GLU A 115 -16.79 6.57 10.96
N ASP A 116 -16.87 5.26 10.79
CA ASP A 116 -15.74 4.43 10.32
C ASP A 116 -15.35 4.79 8.87
N PHE A 117 -14.08 4.68 8.51
CA PHE A 117 -13.54 4.95 7.18
C PHE A 117 -14.29 4.21 6.07
N VAL A 118 -14.07 4.61 4.80
CA VAL A 118 -14.50 3.82 3.64
C VAL A 118 -13.63 2.58 3.53
N GLY A 119 -14.24 1.41 3.36
CA GLY A 119 -13.55 0.12 3.20
C GLY A 119 -12.80 0.00 1.87
N ILE A 120 -11.78 0.84 1.69
CA ILE A 120 -11.01 0.99 0.46
C ILE A 120 -10.41 -0.34 0.02
N ASN A 121 -9.72 -1.05 0.94
CA ASN A 121 -9.15 -2.36 0.64
C ASN A 121 -10.19 -3.40 0.23
N ALA A 122 -11.38 -3.33 0.81
CA ALA A 122 -12.43 -4.29 0.48
C ALA A 122 -12.95 -4.08 -0.95
N VAL A 123 -13.09 -2.83 -1.37
CA VAL A 123 -13.48 -2.49 -2.75
C VAL A 123 -12.35 -2.79 -3.73
N GLU A 124 -11.09 -2.50 -3.36
CA GLU A 124 -9.91 -2.83 -4.17
C GLU A 124 -9.77 -4.34 -4.40
N GLN A 125 -9.96 -5.15 -3.34
CA GLN A 125 -10.00 -6.62 -3.47
C GLN A 125 -11.08 -7.07 -4.46
N TRP A 126 -12.28 -6.48 -4.36
CA TRP A 126 -13.36 -6.78 -5.31
C TRP A 126 -12.97 -6.43 -6.74
N ILE A 127 -12.38 -5.25 -6.98
CA ILE A 127 -11.89 -4.84 -8.31
C ILE A 127 -10.90 -5.88 -8.87
N GLY A 128 -9.93 -6.28 -8.06
CA GLY A 128 -8.90 -7.24 -8.47
C GLY A 128 -9.44 -8.64 -8.73
N ASP A 129 -10.30 -9.15 -7.84
CA ASP A 129 -10.91 -10.48 -7.96
C ASP A 129 -11.88 -10.55 -9.13
N ASN A 130 -12.69 -9.51 -9.34
CA ASN A 130 -13.55 -9.41 -10.50
C ASN A 130 -12.73 -9.39 -11.80
N ALA A 131 -11.63 -8.63 -11.83
CA ALA A 131 -10.76 -8.57 -12.99
C ALA A 131 -10.10 -9.92 -13.32
N LEU A 132 -9.78 -10.73 -12.30
CA LEU A 132 -9.30 -12.10 -12.50
C LEU A 132 -10.41 -13.01 -13.04
N ALA A 133 -11.61 -12.93 -12.47
CA ALA A 133 -12.75 -13.74 -12.88
C ALA A 133 -13.20 -13.43 -14.32
N GLN A 134 -13.19 -12.17 -14.73
CA GLN A 134 -13.57 -11.72 -16.07
C GLN A 134 -12.42 -11.85 -17.10
N GLY A 135 -11.18 -12.10 -16.64
CA GLY A 135 -10.01 -12.22 -17.51
C GLY A 135 -9.60 -10.90 -18.17
N TYR A 136 -9.79 -9.74 -17.49
CA TYR A 136 -9.34 -8.46 -18.01
C TYR A 136 -7.83 -8.43 -18.21
N LYS A 137 -7.39 -7.80 -19.29
CA LYS A 137 -5.98 -7.76 -19.74
C LYS A 137 -5.40 -6.36 -19.62
N PHE A 138 -4.08 -6.32 -19.48
CA PHE A 138 -3.32 -5.08 -19.63
C PHE A 138 -2.96 -4.84 -21.10
N GLU A 139 -2.83 -3.57 -21.45
CA GLU A 139 -2.40 -3.13 -22.77
C GLU A 139 -0.96 -2.60 -22.71
N ALA A 140 -0.13 -3.06 -23.64
CA ALA A 140 1.22 -2.53 -23.79
C ALA A 140 1.19 -1.25 -24.65
N GLY A 141 2.10 -0.32 -24.34
CA GLY A 141 2.36 0.82 -25.23
C GLY A 141 3.05 0.42 -26.53
N PRO A 142 3.11 1.33 -27.51
CA PRO A 142 3.84 1.13 -28.77
C PRO A 142 5.32 0.78 -28.50
N ASP A 143 5.85 -0.22 -29.21
CA ASP A 143 7.23 -0.67 -28.99
C ASP A 143 8.24 0.44 -29.32
N THR A 144 9.11 0.73 -28.36
CA THR A 144 10.15 1.75 -28.47
C THR A 144 11.49 1.18 -28.95
N GLY A 145 11.63 -0.13 -29.04
CA GLY A 145 12.89 -0.81 -29.33
C GLY A 145 13.93 -0.78 -28.20
N LYS A 146 13.65 -0.10 -27.07
CA LYS A 146 14.54 -0.03 -25.90
C LYS A 146 14.31 -1.21 -24.97
N LYS A 147 15.36 -1.59 -24.25
CA LYS A 147 15.37 -2.78 -23.38
C LYS A 147 15.86 -2.43 -21.98
N VAL A 148 15.11 -2.85 -20.98
CA VAL A 148 15.43 -2.63 -19.56
C VAL A 148 15.61 -3.99 -18.88
N ALA A 149 16.71 -4.13 -18.13
CA ALA A 149 16.89 -5.26 -17.21
C ALA A 149 16.25 -4.94 -15.86
N VAL A 150 15.37 -5.81 -15.40
CA VAL A 150 14.75 -5.74 -14.06
C VAL A 150 15.30 -6.87 -13.21
N ILE A 151 16.00 -6.55 -12.15
CA ILE A 151 16.67 -7.52 -11.28
C ILE A 151 15.84 -7.76 -10.04
N GLY A 152 15.13 -8.87 -10.03
CA GLY A 152 14.16 -9.30 -9.02
C GLY A 152 12.72 -9.25 -9.54
N GLY A 153 12.01 -10.36 -9.40
CA GLY A 153 10.60 -10.57 -9.82
C GLY A 153 9.60 -10.39 -8.68
N GLY A 154 9.95 -9.61 -7.64
CA GLY A 154 9.06 -9.25 -6.53
C GLY A 154 8.09 -8.10 -6.88
N PRO A 155 7.36 -7.55 -5.89
CA PRO A 155 6.37 -6.49 -6.13
C PRO A 155 6.92 -5.30 -6.92
N ALA A 156 8.11 -4.79 -6.54
CA ALA A 156 8.76 -3.68 -7.25
C ALA A 156 9.12 -4.03 -8.68
N GLY A 157 9.77 -5.19 -8.90
CA GLY A 157 10.19 -5.59 -10.24
C GLY A 157 9.02 -5.86 -11.18
N MET A 158 7.97 -6.49 -10.69
CA MET A 158 6.76 -6.75 -11.47
C MET A 158 5.99 -5.46 -11.79
N ALA A 159 5.85 -4.55 -10.82
CA ALA A 159 5.25 -3.24 -11.05
C ALA A 159 6.06 -2.42 -12.06
N ALA A 160 7.39 -2.48 -11.98
CA ALA A 160 8.26 -1.84 -12.97
C ALA A 160 8.08 -2.44 -14.36
N ALA A 161 8.04 -3.77 -14.48
CA ALA A 161 7.80 -4.45 -15.77
C ALA A 161 6.47 -4.01 -16.39
N TYR A 162 5.42 -3.93 -15.57
CA TYR A 162 4.12 -3.41 -15.98
C TYR A 162 4.21 -1.97 -16.52
N GLN A 163 4.78 -1.05 -15.76
CA GLN A 163 4.88 0.37 -16.16
C GLN A 163 5.80 0.56 -17.37
N LEU A 164 6.91 -0.19 -17.46
CA LEU A 164 7.80 -0.17 -18.63
C LEU A 164 7.07 -0.64 -19.90
N ARG A 165 6.25 -1.69 -19.80
CA ARG A 165 5.46 -2.15 -20.93
C ARG A 165 4.37 -1.17 -21.34
N ARG A 166 3.75 -0.48 -20.41
CA ARG A 166 2.82 0.62 -20.72
C ARG A 166 3.49 1.74 -21.53
N LYS A 167 4.78 2.01 -21.25
CA LYS A 167 5.61 2.95 -22.02
C LYS A 167 6.19 2.37 -23.31
N GLY A 168 5.97 1.08 -23.58
CA GLY A 168 6.42 0.39 -24.80
C GLY A 168 7.85 -0.17 -24.74
N HIS A 169 8.52 -0.15 -23.58
CA HIS A 169 9.87 -0.70 -23.46
C HIS A 169 9.85 -2.22 -23.31
N GLY A 170 10.81 -2.91 -23.92
CA GLY A 170 11.06 -4.33 -23.70
C GLY A 170 11.69 -4.57 -22.33
N VAL A 171 11.32 -5.66 -21.67
CA VAL A 171 11.76 -5.98 -20.30
C VAL A 171 12.38 -7.38 -20.26
N THR A 172 13.50 -7.52 -19.56
CA THR A 172 14.00 -8.82 -19.14
C THR A 172 14.06 -8.85 -17.63
N ILE A 173 13.31 -9.77 -17.01
CA ILE A 173 13.31 -9.98 -15.56
C ILE A 173 14.29 -11.09 -15.22
N PHE A 174 15.25 -10.79 -14.36
CA PHE A 174 16.16 -11.79 -13.77
C PHE A 174 15.69 -12.07 -12.34
N GLU A 175 15.23 -13.28 -12.09
CA GLU A 175 14.76 -13.72 -10.78
C GLU A 175 15.61 -14.90 -10.26
N SER A 176 16.14 -14.77 -9.06
CA SER A 176 16.98 -15.81 -8.44
C SER A 176 16.18 -17.04 -7.98
N GLN A 177 14.89 -16.84 -7.69
CA GLN A 177 13.99 -17.92 -7.28
C GLN A 177 13.38 -18.62 -8.50
N PRO A 178 12.81 -19.83 -8.33
CA PRO A 178 12.14 -20.57 -9.41
C PRO A 178 10.90 -19.88 -9.98
N GLU A 179 10.25 -19.02 -9.21
CA GLU A 179 8.98 -18.38 -9.57
C GLU A 179 8.99 -16.89 -9.21
N LEU A 180 8.21 -16.12 -9.98
CA LEU A 180 7.98 -14.71 -9.71
C LEU A 180 7.06 -14.49 -8.51
N GLY A 181 7.12 -13.31 -7.89
CA GLY A 181 6.23 -12.86 -6.82
C GLY A 181 6.96 -12.36 -5.57
N GLY A 182 8.24 -12.67 -5.41
CA GLY A 182 9.03 -12.19 -4.27
C GLY A 182 8.37 -12.45 -2.91
N MET A 183 8.33 -11.45 -2.01
CA MET A 183 7.74 -11.60 -0.69
C MET A 183 6.24 -11.93 -0.71
N MET A 184 5.48 -11.55 -1.74
CA MET A 184 4.07 -11.97 -1.88
C MET A 184 3.96 -13.51 -2.01
N ARG A 185 4.93 -14.18 -2.63
CA ARG A 185 4.94 -15.63 -2.80
C ARG A 185 5.67 -16.36 -1.68
N TYR A 186 6.83 -15.85 -1.28
CA TYR A 186 7.77 -16.58 -0.41
C TYR A 186 7.73 -16.14 1.05
N GLY A 187 7.23 -14.92 1.32
CA GLY A 187 7.14 -14.38 2.67
C GLY A 187 5.75 -14.53 3.28
N ILE A 188 4.71 -14.14 2.57
CA ILE A 188 3.34 -14.12 3.09
C ILE A 188 2.68 -15.50 2.94
N PRO A 189 2.03 -16.04 3.99
CA PRO A 189 1.37 -17.34 3.92
C PRO A 189 0.27 -17.43 2.86
N ASN A 190 0.07 -18.61 2.29
CA ASN A 190 -0.89 -18.84 1.21
C ASN A 190 -2.37 -18.61 1.59
N TYR A 191 -2.72 -18.76 2.86
CA TYR A 191 -4.07 -18.46 3.37
C TYR A 191 -4.34 -16.96 3.53
N ARG A 192 -3.31 -16.10 3.43
CA ARG A 192 -3.45 -14.64 3.31
C ARG A 192 -3.40 -14.18 1.85
N ILE A 193 -2.56 -14.82 1.04
CA ILE A 193 -2.43 -14.57 -0.41
C ILE A 193 -2.64 -15.89 -1.16
N PRO A 194 -3.84 -16.14 -1.69
CA PRO A 194 -4.12 -17.32 -2.53
C PRO A 194 -3.20 -17.38 -3.75
N ARG A 195 -2.53 -18.51 -3.93
CA ARG A 195 -1.46 -18.66 -4.93
C ARG A 195 -1.96 -18.61 -6.36
N ASP A 196 -3.16 -19.09 -6.62
CA ASP A 196 -3.84 -19.00 -7.92
C ASP A 196 -4.12 -17.56 -8.32
N LYS A 197 -4.61 -16.74 -7.39
CA LYS A 197 -4.87 -15.30 -7.62
C LYS A 197 -3.57 -14.52 -7.85
N LEU A 198 -2.55 -14.76 -7.02
CA LEU A 198 -1.24 -14.16 -7.20
C LEU A 198 -0.64 -14.55 -8.57
N ALA A 199 -0.71 -15.81 -8.94
CA ALA A 199 -0.25 -16.29 -10.24
C ALA A 199 -1.02 -15.63 -11.39
N GLY A 200 -2.32 -15.44 -11.24
CA GLY A 200 -3.16 -14.75 -12.24
C GLY A 200 -2.76 -13.28 -12.44
N GLU A 201 -2.50 -12.53 -11.39
CA GLU A 201 -2.05 -11.13 -11.50
C GLU A 201 -0.64 -11.03 -12.10
N ILE A 202 0.28 -11.91 -11.71
CA ILE A 202 1.63 -11.98 -12.30
C ILE A 202 1.54 -12.33 -13.78
N GLN A 203 0.76 -13.35 -14.14
CA GLN A 203 0.62 -13.80 -15.52
C GLN A 203 0.02 -12.72 -16.42
N ARG A 204 -0.94 -11.93 -15.90
CA ARG A 204 -1.52 -10.78 -16.62
C ARG A 204 -0.46 -9.75 -17.02
N ILE A 205 0.55 -9.52 -16.19
CA ILE A 205 1.68 -8.63 -16.51
C ILE A 205 2.54 -9.28 -17.61
N VAL A 206 2.90 -10.54 -17.45
CA VAL A 206 3.72 -11.26 -18.44
C VAL A 206 3.03 -11.33 -19.82
N ASP A 207 1.71 -11.49 -19.82
CA ASP A 207 0.88 -11.56 -21.04
C ASP A 207 0.85 -10.24 -21.85
N MET A 208 1.35 -9.12 -21.30
CA MET A 208 1.54 -7.88 -22.08
C MET A 208 2.54 -8.06 -23.24
N GLY A 209 3.30 -9.15 -23.26
CA GLY A 209 4.31 -9.46 -24.26
C GLY A 209 5.57 -8.58 -24.16
N ASN A 210 6.62 -8.99 -24.87
CA ASN A 210 7.95 -8.37 -24.82
C ASN A 210 8.52 -8.25 -23.37
N ILE A 211 8.18 -9.25 -22.53
CA ILE A 211 8.74 -9.51 -21.20
C ILE A 211 9.41 -10.88 -21.24
N ASP A 212 10.74 -10.89 -21.19
CA ASP A 212 11.54 -12.12 -21.08
C ASP A 212 11.77 -12.42 -19.59
N VAL A 213 11.33 -13.58 -19.12
CA VAL A 213 11.43 -13.99 -17.71
C VAL A 213 12.52 -15.06 -17.57
N ARG A 214 13.53 -14.78 -16.77
CA ARG A 214 14.66 -15.67 -16.48
C ARG A 214 14.70 -15.99 -15.00
N THR A 215 14.05 -17.08 -14.63
CA THR A 215 14.04 -17.59 -13.25
C THR A 215 15.25 -18.49 -12.96
N GLY A 216 15.57 -18.66 -11.67
CA GLY A 216 16.75 -19.42 -11.24
C GLY A 216 18.08 -18.74 -11.61
N MET A 217 18.07 -17.46 -11.96
CA MET A 217 19.26 -16.71 -12.39
C MET A 217 19.57 -15.58 -11.41
N ARG A 218 20.70 -15.70 -10.72
CA ARG A 218 21.18 -14.68 -9.79
C ARG A 218 22.19 -13.76 -10.47
N VAL A 219 21.87 -12.49 -10.60
CA VAL A 219 22.80 -11.46 -11.04
C VAL A 219 23.90 -11.26 -9.98
N GLY A 220 25.13 -11.06 -10.43
CA GLY A 220 26.35 -11.08 -9.59
C GLY A 220 26.96 -12.48 -9.47
N LYS A 221 26.25 -13.54 -9.87
CA LYS A 221 26.77 -14.91 -9.91
C LYS A 221 26.67 -15.52 -11.32
N ASP A 222 25.45 -15.59 -11.86
CA ASP A 222 25.18 -16.23 -13.16
C ASP A 222 25.26 -15.24 -14.33
N VAL A 223 25.03 -13.96 -14.06
CA VAL A 223 25.14 -12.84 -15.00
C VAL A 223 25.89 -11.70 -14.32
N SER A 224 26.89 -11.13 -14.96
CA SER A 224 27.64 -10.00 -14.39
C SER A 224 26.95 -8.66 -14.64
N VAL A 225 27.30 -7.66 -13.83
CA VAL A 225 26.79 -6.28 -13.96
C VAL A 225 27.24 -5.69 -15.30
N GLU A 226 28.49 -5.91 -15.71
CA GLU A 226 29.07 -5.42 -16.96
C GLU A 226 28.35 -6.00 -18.19
N GLN A 227 27.88 -7.24 -18.09
CA GLN A 227 27.08 -7.85 -19.16
C GLN A 227 25.72 -7.15 -19.29
N LEU A 228 25.08 -6.83 -18.14
CA LEU A 228 23.83 -6.08 -18.16
C LEU A 228 24.00 -4.66 -18.71
N GLU A 229 25.05 -3.96 -18.31
CA GLU A 229 25.38 -2.60 -18.80
C GLU A 229 25.62 -2.58 -20.34
N LYS A 230 26.09 -3.69 -20.90
CA LYS A 230 26.31 -3.83 -22.34
C LYS A 230 25.02 -4.14 -23.09
N ASP A 231 24.17 -5.01 -22.54
CA ASP A 231 23.04 -5.61 -23.27
C ASP A 231 21.74 -4.81 -23.13
N PHE A 232 21.67 -3.91 -22.12
CA PHE A 232 20.47 -3.15 -21.80
C PHE A 232 20.71 -1.63 -21.79
N ASP A 233 19.64 -0.89 -22.08
CA ASP A 233 19.66 0.58 -22.08
C ASP A 233 19.59 1.13 -20.65
N ALA A 234 18.90 0.44 -19.72
CA ALA A 234 18.85 0.76 -18.30
C ALA A 234 18.70 -0.54 -17.47
N ILE A 235 19.03 -0.44 -16.18
CA ILE A 235 18.99 -1.53 -15.22
C ILE A 235 18.22 -1.05 -13.98
N LEU A 236 17.20 -1.82 -13.57
CA LEU A 236 16.46 -1.57 -12.33
C LEU A 236 16.76 -2.66 -11.29
N TRP A 237 17.30 -2.26 -10.15
CA TRP A 237 17.56 -3.14 -9.01
C TRP A 237 16.33 -3.23 -8.10
N ALA A 238 15.69 -4.38 -8.08
CA ALA A 238 14.49 -4.68 -7.28
C ALA A 238 14.65 -5.99 -6.49
N VAL A 239 15.87 -6.24 -6.01
CA VAL A 239 16.28 -7.51 -5.40
C VAL A 239 15.65 -7.77 -4.02
N GLY A 240 15.10 -6.76 -3.36
CA GLY A 240 14.45 -6.86 -2.04
C GLY A 240 15.41 -7.20 -0.90
N CYS A 241 14.84 -7.57 0.25
CA CYS A 241 15.58 -7.94 1.47
C CYS A 241 15.28 -9.38 1.86
N TRP A 242 16.25 -10.27 1.67
CA TRP A 242 16.10 -11.72 1.88
C TRP A 242 16.85 -12.26 3.09
N THR A 243 17.71 -11.47 3.71
CA THR A 243 18.49 -11.86 4.89
C THR A 243 17.76 -11.44 6.14
N GLY A 244 17.21 -12.38 6.91
CA GLY A 244 16.62 -12.10 8.21
C GLY A 244 17.70 -11.80 9.24
N ARG A 245 17.43 -10.84 10.12
CA ARG A 245 18.34 -10.50 11.22
C ARG A 245 18.20 -11.50 12.36
N GLY A 246 19.33 -12.03 12.82
CA GLY A 246 19.41 -12.82 14.04
C GLY A 246 19.25 -11.95 15.29
N LEU A 247 18.93 -12.57 16.43
CA LEU A 247 18.89 -11.87 17.71
C LEU A 247 20.33 -11.47 18.12
N PRO A 248 20.57 -10.23 18.52
CA PRO A 248 21.89 -9.78 18.96
C PRO A 248 22.13 -10.16 20.43
N VAL A 249 21.98 -11.44 20.77
CA VAL A 249 22.11 -11.95 22.12
C VAL A 249 23.02 -13.18 22.15
N PRO A 250 23.71 -13.47 23.28
CA PRO A 250 24.49 -14.69 23.43
C PRO A 250 23.66 -15.93 23.12
N GLY A 251 24.31 -16.93 22.53
CA GLY A 251 23.69 -18.23 22.23
C GLY A 251 22.83 -18.27 20.93
N TRP A 252 22.64 -17.15 20.24
CA TRP A 252 21.89 -17.16 18.97
C TRP A 252 22.68 -17.80 17.82
N GLU A 253 23.96 -17.40 17.68
CA GLU A 253 24.79 -17.83 16.56
C GLU A 253 25.08 -19.33 16.60
N ASN A 254 24.97 -19.97 15.43
CA ASN A 254 25.23 -21.41 15.23
C ASN A 254 24.31 -22.37 16.04
N THR A 255 23.19 -21.88 16.57
CA THR A 255 22.21 -22.70 17.25
C THR A 255 21.18 -23.22 16.25
N PRO A 256 21.08 -24.56 16.03
CA PRO A 256 20.35 -25.11 14.87
C PRO A 256 18.85 -24.81 14.85
N ASN A 257 18.22 -24.66 16.01
CA ASN A 257 16.79 -24.32 16.16
C ASN A 257 16.55 -22.84 16.49
N CYS A 258 17.50 -21.98 16.10
CA CYS A 258 17.34 -20.53 16.06
C CYS A 258 17.34 -20.07 14.60
N VAL A 259 16.21 -19.59 14.09
CA VAL A 259 16.03 -19.27 12.67
C VAL A 259 15.46 -17.88 12.47
N SER A 260 15.66 -17.29 11.30
CA SER A 260 15.00 -16.02 10.95
C SER A 260 13.58 -16.28 10.45
N GLY A 261 12.67 -15.29 10.69
CA GLY A 261 11.29 -15.36 10.22
C GLY A 261 11.18 -15.50 8.70
N VAL A 262 12.07 -14.85 7.95
CA VAL A 262 12.12 -14.97 6.48
C VAL A 262 12.42 -16.42 6.06
N ALA A 263 13.42 -17.05 6.67
CA ALA A 263 13.77 -18.44 6.36
C ALA A 263 12.63 -19.40 6.74
N PHE A 264 12.01 -19.18 7.89
CA PHE A 264 10.87 -19.96 8.37
C PHE A 264 9.68 -19.86 7.41
N LEU A 265 9.23 -18.66 7.08
CA LEU A 265 8.10 -18.42 6.17
C LEU A 265 8.40 -18.89 4.74
N LYS A 266 9.62 -18.67 4.26
CA LYS A 266 10.02 -19.15 2.94
C LYS A 266 9.93 -20.67 2.85
N ALA A 267 10.42 -21.39 3.87
CA ALA A 267 10.33 -22.85 3.90
C ALA A 267 8.87 -23.34 3.91
N PHE A 268 8.00 -22.67 4.67
CA PHE A 268 6.56 -22.94 4.66
C PHE A 268 5.97 -22.76 3.24
N ASN A 269 6.18 -21.59 2.65
CA ASN A 269 5.59 -21.24 1.35
C ASN A 269 6.15 -22.06 0.19
N GLU A 270 7.38 -22.58 0.30
CA GLU A 270 7.98 -23.48 -0.69
C GLU A 270 7.56 -24.95 -0.49
N GLY A 271 6.79 -25.27 0.55
CA GLY A 271 6.38 -26.63 0.83
C GLY A 271 7.53 -27.54 1.28
N ARG A 272 8.62 -27.00 1.81
CA ARG A 272 9.81 -27.74 2.24
C ARG A 272 10.09 -27.62 3.75
N MET A 273 9.09 -27.17 4.51
CA MET A 273 9.21 -27.08 5.96
C MET A 273 9.03 -28.45 6.59
N LYS A 274 10.02 -28.86 7.36
CA LYS A 274 9.95 -30.04 8.20
C LYS A 274 10.36 -29.63 9.61
N VAL A 275 9.38 -29.31 10.41
CA VAL A 275 9.56 -28.76 11.76
C VAL A 275 8.74 -29.57 12.73
N THR A 276 9.40 -30.04 13.80
CA THR A 276 8.77 -30.61 14.96
C THR A 276 9.15 -29.75 16.17
N ALA A 277 8.22 -28.95 16.66
CA ALA A 277 8.39 -28.13 17.85
C ALA A 277 7.07 -28.08 18.61
N ASP A 278 7.14 -28.26 19.92
CA ASP A 278 6.00 -28.16 20.83
C ASP A 278 5.88 -26.72 21.35
N LYS A 279 7.01 -26.09 21.63
CA LYS A 279 7.08 -24.70 22.12
C LYS A 279 7.88 -23.81 21.19
N VAL A 280 7.22 -22.79 20.66
CA VAL A 280 7.82 -21.82 19.73
C VAL A 280 7.82 -20.44 20.35
N VAL A 281 8.97 -19.80 20.39
CA VAL A 281 9.12 -18.40 20.79
C VAL A 281 9.49 -17.56 19.55
N CYS A 282 8.64 -16.62 19.18
CA CYS A 282 8.90 -15.63 18.14
C CYS A 282 9.25 -14.28 18.77
N VAL A 283 10.29 -13.63 18.26
CA VAL A 283 10.72 -12.30 18.72
C VAL A 283 10.48 -11.28 17.61
N GLY A 284 9.58 -10.33 17.84
CA GLY A 284 9.25 -9.28 16.88
C GLY A 284 7.92 -8.61 17.20
N GLY A 285 7.58 -7.53 16.49
CA GLY A 285 6.33 -6.79 16.70
C GLY A 285 5.71 -6.29 15.39
N GLY A 286 6.18 -6.78 14.22
CA GLY A 286 5.68 -6.40 12.90
C GLY A 286 4.91 -7.53 12.21
N ASP A 287 4.34 -7.27 11.03
CA ASP A 287 3.51 -8.22 10.26
C ASP A 287 4.21 -9.57 10.02
N THR A 288 5.53 -9.55 9.76
CA THR A 288 6.31 -10.78 9.61
C THR A 288 6.24 -11.67 10.87
N SER A 289 6.23 -11.09 12.06
CA SER A 289 6.14 -11.86 13.31
C SER A 289 4.75 -12.48 13.49
N ILE A 290 3.70 -11.80 13.06
CA ILE A 290 2.33 -12.32 13.06
C ILE A 290 2.21 -13.50 12.08
N ASP A 291 2.75 -13.36 10.86
CA ASP A 291 2.77 -14.46 9.90
C ASP A 291 3.53 -15.69 10.46
N VAL A 292 4.67 -15.48 11.12
CA VAL A 292 5.44 -16.55 11.76
C VAL A 292 4.63 -17.27 12.82
N VAL A 293 4.00 -16.53 13.76
CA VAL A 293 3.27 -17.18 14.86
C VAL A 293 2.01 -17.89 14.38
N SER A 294 1.32 -17.32 13.38
CA SER A 294 0.17 -17.97 12.73
C SER A 294 0.55 -19.28 12.04
N VAL A 295 1.69 -19.33 11.32
CA VAL A 295 2.20 -20.58 10.74
C VAL A 295 2.65 -21.53 11.85
N ALA A 296 3.34 -21.04 12.89
CA ALA A 296 3.83 -21.85 14.01
C ALA A 296 2.69 -22.56 14.76
N ARG A 297 1.52 -21.91 14.93
CA ARG A 297 0.33 -22.55 15.52
C ARG A 297 -0.13 -23.80 14.76
N ARG A 298 0.18 -23.89 13.46
CA ARG A 298 -0.18 -25.00 12.57
C ARG A 298 0.88 -26.09 12.47
N LEU A 299 1.98 -26.01 13.22
CA LEU A 299 3.02 -27.03 13.23
C LEU A 299 2.44 -28.40 13.64
N GLY A 300 2.91 -29.44 12.99
CA GLY A 300 2.34 -30.79 13.10
C GLY A 300 1.18 -31.08 12.13
N HIS A 301 0.58 -30.06 11.53
CA HIS A 301 -0.55 -30.19 10.59
C HIS A 301 -0.22 -29.65 9.18
N ILE A 302 1.01 -29.23 8.94
CA ILE A 302 1.44 -28.70 7.64
C ILE A 302 1.71 -29.88 6.71
N GLU A 303 0.74 -30.17 5.84
CA GLU A 303 0.82 -31.23 4.83
C GLU A 303 1.21 -30.64 3.47
N GLN A 304 2.47 -30.24 3.31
CA GLN A 304 2.97 -29.74 2.03
C GLN A 304 4.01 -30.70 1.44
N ALA A 305 3.86 -31.01 0.17
CA ALA A 305 4.85 -31.79 -0.53
C ALA A 305 6.14 -30.98 -0.73
N ASN A 306 7.27 -31.58 -0.39
CA ASN A 306 8.58 -30.99 -0.64
C ASN A 306 8.90 -30.98 -2.13
N PRO A 307 9.28 -29.85 -2.74
CA PRO A 307 9.79 -29.87 -4.10
C PRO A 307 11.06 -30.69 -4.22
N THR A 308 11.15 -31.54 -5.22
CA THR A 308 12.29 -32.46 -5.43
C THR A 308 13.60 -31.77 -5.79
N ASP A 309 13.52 -30.55 -6.28
CA ASP A 309 14.65 -29.71 -6.68
C ASP A 309 15.24 -28.84 -5.58
N ARG A 310 14.66 -28.89 -4.37
CA ARG A 310 15.07 -28.07 -3.23
C ARG A 310 15.30 -28.91 -1.99
N PRO A 311 16.35 -28.61 -1.18
CA PRO A 311 16.57 -29.29 0.09
C PRO A 311 15.49 -28.97 1.10
N GLU A 312 15.13 -29.92 1.92
CA GLU A 312 14.25 -29.69 3.07
C GLU A 312 14.88 -28.72 4.06
N LEU A 313 14.08 -27.83 4.64
CA LEU A 313 14.47 -27.09 5.82
C LEU A 313 14.15 -27.94 7.06
N VAL A 314 15.16 -28.58 7.59
CA VAL A 314 15.05 -29.37 8.82
C VAL A 314 15.49 -28.49 9.99
N ILE A 315 14.52 -28.03 10.80
CA ILE A 315 14.79 -27.15 11.93
C ILE A 315 15.01 -27.92 13.22
N SER A 316 14.35 -29.08 13.40
CA SER A 316 14.59 -29.94 14.51
C SER A 316 14.85 -31.36 14.02
N ASP A 317 16.12 -31.69 13.84
CA ASP A 317 16.52 -33.02 13.41
C ASP A 317 16.81 -33.92 14.61
N GLY A 318 16.13 -35.05 14.62
CA GLY A 318 16.56 -36.26 15.32
C GLY A 318 16.44 -36.30 16.85
N PHE A 319 16.07 -35.23 17.52
CA PHE A 319 16.06 -35.19 19.00
C PHE A 319 14.79 -34.61 19.63
N VAL A 320 13.78 -34.32 18.85
CA VAL A 320 12.46 -34.08 19.44
C VAL A 320 11.95 -35.45 19.90
N ALA A 321 11.68 -35.58 21.16
CA ALA A 321 11.11 -36.82 21.69
C ALA A 321 9.85 -37.14 20.86
N HIS A 322 9.62 -38.41 20.61
CA HIS A 322 8.42 -38.87 19.89
C HIS A 322 7.13 -38.28 20.49
N ASP A 323 7.13 -38.04 21.78
CA ASP A 323 6.03 -37.41 22.51
C ASP A 323 5.80 -35.92 22.10
N THR A 324 6.86 -35.14 21.88
CA THR A 324 6.74 -33.73 21.41
C THR A 324 6.13 -33.67 20.00
N ALA A 325 6.55 -34.57 19.10
CA ALA A 325 5.98 -34.65 17.76
C ALA A 325 4.50 -35.08 17.79
N ILE A 326 4.13 -36.01 18.70
CA ILE A 326 2.74 -36.42 18.90
C ILE A 326 1.92 -35.28 19.52
N THR A 327 2.45 -34.56 20.48
CA THR A 327 1.77 -33.42 21.10
C THR A 327 1.55 -32.28 20.10
N ALA A 328 2.58 -31.93 19.36
CA ALA A 328 2.46 -30.90 18.29
C ALA A 328 1.45 -31.33 17.21
N ALA A 329 1.42 -32.63 16.86
CA ALA A 329 0.43 -33.15 15.91
C ALA A 329 -1.00 -33.17 16.47
N ALA A 330 -1.16 -33.29 17.77
CA ALA A 330 -2.48 -33.35 18.40
C ALA A 330 -3.05 -31.98 18.79
N GLN A 331 -2.22 -31.05 19.23
CA GLN A 331 -2.61 -29.75 19.80
C GLN A 331 -2.04 -28.52 19.07
N GLY A 332 -1.14 -28.73 18.10
CA GLY A 332 -0.30 -27.70 17.55
C GLY A 332 0.76 -27.21 18.55
N ALA A 333 1.65 -26.35 18.12
CA ALA A 333 2.66 -25.78 18.98
C ALA A 333 2.08 -24.73 19.95
N GLU A 334 2.58 -24.68 21.16
CA GLU A 334 2.42 -23.55 22.07
C GLU A 334 3.29 -22.40 21.55
N VAL A 335 2.67 -21.29 21.15
CA VAL A 335 3.37 -20.19 20.50
C VAL A 335 3.33 -18.94 21.35
N THR A 336 4.52 -18.40 21.66
CA THR A 336 4.68 -17.12 22.35
C THR A 336 5.35 -16.11 21.43
N LEU A 337 4.71 -14.95 21.26
CA LEU A 337 5.27 -13.76 20.59
C LEU A 337 5.77 -12.79 21.65
N THR A 338 7.01 -12.31 21.50
CA THR A 338 7.57 -11.26 22.38
C THR A 338 7.77 -9.98 21.60
N SER A 339 7.36 -8.85 22.18
CA SER A 339 7.48 -7.51 21.58
C SER A 339 8.17 -6.54 22.53
N LEU A 340 9.01 -5.67 21.97
CA LEU A 340 9.60 -4.52 22.69
C LEU A 340 8.57 -3.44 23.03
N PHE A 341 7.50 -3.34 22.23
CA PHE A 341 6.47 -2.32 22.36
C PHE A 341 5.23 -2.89 23.03
N PRO A 342 4.45 -2.07 23.74
CA PRO A 342 3.10 -2.43 24.17
C PRO A 342 2.27 -2.96 22.99
N LYS A 343 1.34 -3.87 23.24
CA LYS A 343 0.46 -4.45 22.20
C LYS A 343 -0.20 -3.37 21.31
N ALA A 344 -0.67 -2.29 21.93
CA ALA A 344 -1.31 -1.18 21.22
C ALA A 344 -0.35 -0.38 20.30
N ASN A 345 0.97 -0.54 20.49
CA ASN A 345 2.01 0.18 19.74
C ASN A 345 2.87 -0.76 18.89
N MET A 346 2.47 -2.00 18.72
CA MET A 346 3.12 -2.92 17.77
C MET A 346 3.00 -2.35 16.35
N THR A 347 4.00 -2.61 15.52
CA THR A 347 3.99 -2.15 14.12
C THR A 347 3.14 -3.04 13.21
N ALA A 348 2.75 -4.22 13.68
CA ALA A 348 1.78 -5.08 13.02
C ALA A 348 0.39 -4.46 13.05
N ALA A 349 -0.42 -4.74 12.02
CA ALA A 349 -1.78 -4.26 11.96
C ALA A 349 -2.61 -4.77 13.16
N GLU A 350 -3.39 -3.90 13.80
CA GLU A 350 -4.13 -4.20 15.03
C GLU A 350 -5.05 -5.43 14.89
N HIS A 351 -5.76 -5.54 13.76
CA HIS A 351 -6.62 -6.68 13.49
C HIS A 351 -5.82 -7.99 13.38
N GLU A 352 -4.62 -7.98 12.81
CA GLU A 352 -3.76 -9.17 12.72
C GLU A 352 -3.22 -9.60 14.09
N VAL A 353 -2.93 -8.65 14.96
CA VAL A 353 -2.56 -8.93 16.37
C VAL A 353 -3.73 -9.59 17.09
N HIS A 354 -4.96 -9.09 16.87
CA HIS A 354 -6.18 -9.66 17.42
C HIS A 354 -6.42 -11.09 16.88
N ASP A 355 -6.22 -11.31 15.59
CA ASP A 355 -6.36 -12.63 14.97
C ASP A 355 -5.38 -13.64 15.57
N ALA A 356 -4.12 -13.26 15.76
CA ALA A 356 -3.12 -14.12 16.40
C ALA A 356 -3.52 -14.53 17.84
N LEU A 357 -4.06 -13.59 18.62
CA LEU A 357 -4.60 -13.89 19.95
C LEU A 357 -5.79 -14.86 19.89
N HIS A 358 -6.68 -14.69 18.91
CA HIS A 358 -7.82 -15.57 18.70
C HIS A 358 -7.39 -16.99 18.29
N GLU A 359 -6.32 -17.11 17.51
CA GLU A 359 -5.68 -18.38 17.16
C GLU A 359 -4.92 -19.06 18.33
N GLY A 360 -4.91 -18.44 19.51
CA GLY A 360 -4.29 -18.99 20.71
C GLY A 360 -2.81 -18.65 20.88
N VAL A 361 -2.28 -17.63 20.22
CA VAL A 361 -0.92 -17.13 20.45
C VAL A 361 -0.88 -16.33 21.75
N THR A 362 0.12 -16.60 22.59
CA THR A 362 0.42 -15.77 23.77
C THR A 362 1.32 -14.60 23.36
N ILE A 363 0.94 -13.36 23.67
CA ILE A 363 1.75 -12.17 23.38
C ILE A 363 2.25 -11.56 24.69
N LEU A 364 3.59 -11.53 24.83
CA LEU A 364 4.30 -10.84 25.91
C LEU A 364 4.89 -9.55 25.36
N ASP A 365 4.38 -8.45 25.80
CA ASP A 365 4.81 -7.11 25.40
C ASP A 365 5.73 -6.45 26.43
N GLU A 366 6.43 -5.37 26.02
CA GLU A 366 7.40 -4.63 26.82
C GLU A 366 8.56 -5.51 27.35
N VAL A 367 8.93 -6.55 26.57
CA VAL A 367 10.03 -7.46 26.92
C VAL A 367 11.07 -7.53 25.80
N MET A 368 12.32 -7.78 26.19
CA MET A 368 13.42 -7.94 25.27
C MET A 368 14.13 -9.28 25.48
N PRO A 369 14.70 -9.89 24.42
CA PRO A 369 15.56 -11.06 24.56
C PRO A 369 16.88 -10.67 25.22
N VAL A 370 17.39 -11.55 26.07
CA VAL A 370 18.63 -11.36 26.81
C VAL A 370 19.67 -12.42 26.46
N GLU A 371 19.26 -13.70 26.36
CA GLU A 371 20.16 -14.81 26.13
C GLU A 371 19.36 -16.02 25.61
N VAL A 372 19.93 -16.78 24.68
CA VAL A 372 19.41 -18.09 24.29
C VAL A 372 20.00 -19.16 25.23
N ILE A 373 19.15 -19.92 25.88
CA ILE A 373 19.56 -21.00 26.76
C ILE A 373 19.83 -22.26 25.92
N ILE A 374 21.05 -22.75 25.98
CA ILE A 374 21.51 -23.90 25.19
C ILE A 374 21.59 -25.15 26.05
N GLY A 375 21.01 -26.25 25.58
CA GLY A 375 21.08 -27.56 26.18
C GLY A 375 22.43 -28.28 25.96
N ALA A 376 22.60 -29.44 26.57
CA ALA A 376 23.80 -30.23 26.44
C ALA A 376 24.08 -30.76 25.03
N ASP A 377 23.06 -30.79 24.18
CA ASP A 377 23.10 -31.20 22.77
C ASP A 377 23.43 -30.04 21.80
N GLY A 378 23.67 -28.84 22.33
CA GLY A 378 23.98 -27.64 21.53
C GLY A 378 22.77 -26.96 20.91
N ARG A 379 21.55 -27.32 21.26
CA ARG A 379 20.30 -26.73 20.79
C ARG A 379 19.74 -25.75 21.82
N ALA A 380 18.96 -24.77 21.38
CA ALA A 380 18.21 -23.94 22.29
C ALA A 380 17.12 -24.76 23.01
N THR A 381 17.02 -24.56 24.31
CA THR A 381 15.98 -25.12 25.18
C THR A 381 15.09 -24.02 25.75
N GLY A 382 15.41 -22.75 25.48
CA GLY A 382 14.64 -21.61 25.92
C GLY A 382 15.26 -20.28 25.55
N LEU A 383 14.46 -19.23 25.74
CA LEU A 383 14.88 -17.84 25.58
C LEU A 383 14.72 -17.10 26.90
N LYS A 384 15.81 -16.56 27.41
CA LYS A 384 15.79 -15.65 28.56
C LYS A 384 15.37 -14.27 28.07
N ILE A 385 14.31 -13.77 28.66
CA ILE A 385 13.78 -12.42 28.39
C ILE A 385 13.78 -11.59 29.67
N ALA A 386 13.72 -10.26 29.54
CA ALA A 386 13.52 -9.33 30.66
C ALA A 386 12.51 -8.26 30.23
N LYS A 387 11.80 -7.67 31.19
CA LYS A 387 11.08 -6.43 30.94
C LYS A 387 12.05 -5.36 30.49
N CYS A 388 11.63 -4.46 29.63
CA CYS A 388 12.49 -3.40 29.13
C CYS A 388 11.83 -2.03 29.14
N THR A 389 12.67 -1.01 29.21
CA THR A 389 12.29 0.38 28.90
C THR A 389 12.92 0.77 27.56
N LEU A 390 12.24 1.65 26.84
CA LEU A 390 12.75 2.21 25.58
C LEU A 390 13.25 3.63 25.82
N ASP A 391 14.56 3.81 25.75
CA ASP A 391 15.18 5.13 25.80
C ASP A 391 15.68 5.51 24.41
N ASN A 392 15.09 6.56 23.81
CA ASN A 392 15.37 6.99 22.43
C ASN A 392 15.35 5.80 21.41
N GLY A 393 14.40 4.87 21.59
CA GLY A 393 14.25 3.68 20.74
C GLY A 393 15.25 2.57 21.01
N ARG A 394 16.09 2.66 22.03
CA ARG A 394 17.00 1.61 22.47
C ARG A 394 16.40 0.88 23.66
N PRO A 395 16.20 -0.46 23.56
CA PRO A 395 15.70 -1.24 24.67
C PRO A 395 16.81 -1.43 25.74
N THR A 396 16.43 -1.26 26.99
CA THR A 396 17.29 -1.52 28.15
C THR A 396 16.56 -2.46 29.12
N PRO A 397 17.15 -3.60 29.51
CA PRO A 397 16.50 -4.54 30.38
C PRO A 397 16.37 -3.96 31.80
N ILE A 398 15.28 -4.32 32.47
CA ILE A 398 15.02 -4.02 33.87
C ILE A 398 15.55 -5.17 34.70
N GLU A 399 16.60 -4.94 35.50
CA GLU A 399 17.20 -5.95 36.35
C GLU A 399 16.20 -6.57 37.35
N GLY A 400 16.30 -7.90 37.56
CA GLY A 400 15.43 -8.63 38.46
C GLY A 400 14.06 -9.00 37.87
N THR A 401 13.84 -8.73 36.56
CA THR A 401 12.62 -9.13 35.87
C THR A 401 12.83 -10.27 34.87
N GLU A 402 14.01 -10.86 34.90
CA GLU A 402 14.40 -11.93 34.00
C GLU A 402 13.53 -13.17 34.19
N GLN A 403 13.09 -13.76 33.09
CA GLN A 403 12.39 -15.03 33.05
C GLN A 403 12.86 -15.87 31.86
N ILE A 404 12.73 -17.17 31.96
CA ILE A 404 13.06 -18.08 30.87
C ILE A 404 11.75 -18.61 30.28
N LEU A 405 11.59 -18.41 28.97
CA LEU A 405 10.57 -19.07 28.18
C LEU A 405 11.18 -20.36 27.63
N GLU A 406 10.57 -21.48 27.92
CA GLU A 406 10.95 -22.76 27.31
C GLU A 406 10.67 -22.69 25.79
N ALA A 407 11.57 -23.20 24.96
CA ALA A 407 11.42 -23.19 23.52
C ALA A 407 12.21 -24.31 22.84
N ASP A 408 11.54 -25.06 21.98
CA ASP A 408 12.14 -26.00 21.03
C ASP A 408 12.56 -25.34 19.74
N LEU A 409 11.98 -24.17 19.45
CA LEU A 409 12.26 -23.36 18.28
C LEU A 409 12.19 -21.87 18.65
N ILE A 410 13.21 -21.11 18.27
CA ILE A 410 13.24 -19.66 18.43
C ILE A 410 13.29 -19.01 17.05
N VAL A 411 12.32 -18.13 16.75
CA VAL A 411 12.23 -17.44 15.45
C VAL A 411 12.46 -15.94 15.65
N SER A 412 13.44 -15.38 14.95
CA SER A 412 13.74 -13.95 14.97
C SER A 412 13.03 -13.23 13.82
N ALA A 413 12.11 -12.32 14.14
CA ALA A 413 11.38 -11.48 13.20
C ALA A 413 11.64 -9.98 13.46
N ILE A 414 12.89 -9.60 13.76
CA ILE A 414 13.31 -8.23 14.12
C ILE A 414 13.83 -7.40 12.94
N GLY A 415 13.51 -7.78 11.73
CA GLY A 415 13.84 -7.07 10.51
C GLY A 415 14.66 -7.89 9.52
N GLN A 416 14.89 -7.27 8.35
CA GLN A 416 15.50 -7.90 7.19
C GLN A 416 16.59 -6.98 6.61
N GLY A 417 17.48 -7.56 5.81
CA GLY A 417 18.52 -6.88 5.03
C GLY A 417 18.64 -7.46 3.63
N GLY A 418 19.31 -6.76 2.76
CA GLY A 418 19.61 -7.23 1.41
C GLY A 418 20.70 -8.31 1.42
N ASP A 419 20.66 -9.16 0.40
CA ASP A 419 21.75 -10.07 0.05
C ASP A 419 22.40 -9.57 -1.25
N LEU A 420 23.48 -8.81 -1.11
CA LEU A 420 24.21 -8.20 -2.20
C LEU A 420 25.50 -8.97 -2.56
N GLY A 421 25.59 -10.26 -2.22
CA GLY A 421 26.73 -11.10 -2.64
C GLY A 421 26.89 -11.16 -4.15
N GLY A 422 28.07 -10.74 -4.66
CA GLY A 422 28.34 -10.52 -6.08
C GLY A 422 27.90 -9.16 -6.64
N LEU A 423 27.33 -8.31 -5.77
CA LEU A 423 26.89 -6.94 -6.08
C LEU A 423 27.45 -5.93 -5.06
N GLU A 424 28.62 -6.22 -4.48
CA GLU A 424 29.25 -5.42 -3.43
C GLU A 424 29.48 -3.97 -3.87
N VAL A 425 29.63 -3.75 -5.16
CA VAL A 425 29.81 -2.40 -5.76
C VAL A 425 28.57 -1.50 -5.62
N LEU A 426 27.43 -2.05 -5.25
CA LEU A 426 26.16 -1.33 -5.02
C LEU A 426 25.86 -1.17 -3.53
N ASP A 427 26.56 -1.92 -2.66
CA ASP A 427 26.29 -1.93 -1.23
C ASP A 427 26.74 -0.61 -0.58
N ASN A 428 25.85 0.02 0.15
CA ASN A 428 26.14 1.21 0.95
C ASN A 428 26.83 0.91 2.30
N GLY A 429 27.28 -0.33 2.51
CA GLY A 429 27.87 -0.83 3.74
C GLY A 429 26.87 -1.28 4.81
N ARG A 430 25.58 -1.35 4.47
CA ARG A 430 24.50 -1.81 5.35
C ARG A 430 23.66 -2.93 4.71
N GLY A 431 24.11 -3.51 3.60
CA GLY A 431 23.35 -4.46 2.82
C GLY A 431 22.17 -3.82 2.05
N LEU A 432 22.26 -2.53 1.72
CA LEU A 432 21.21 -1.79 1.01
C LEU A 432 21.84 -0.99 -0.15
N ILE A 433 21.00 -0.57 -1.10
CA ILE A 433 21.42 0.26 -2.24
C ILE A 433 20.88 1.68 -2.03
N ASN A 434 21.77 2.68 -2.18
CA ASN A 434 21.35 4.08 -2.11
C ASN A 434 20.59 4.51 -3.37
N ALA A 435 19.60 5.38 -3.18
CA ALA A 435 18.84 6.03 -4.23
C ALA A 435 18.87 7.55 -4.04
N ASP A 436 18.90 8.30 -5.14
CA ASP A 436 18.58 9.72 -5.15
C ASP A 436 17.06 9.97 -5.16
N SER A 437 16.64 11.22 -5.32
CA SER A 437 15.22 11.61 -5.36
C SER A 437 14.47 11.10 -6.61
N PHE A 438 15.17 10.60 -7.60
CA PHE A 438 14.66 10.02 -8.84
C PHE A 438 14.78 8.50 -8.89
N TYR A 439 15.17 7.88 -7.77
CA TYR A 439 15.46 6.45 -7.66
C TYR A 439 16.60 5.97 -8.57
N GLN A 440 17.50 6.89 -8.98
CA GLN A 440 18.75 6.55 -9.64
C GLN A 440 19.81 6.22 -8.59
N VAL A 441 20.68 5.24 -8.90
CA VAL A 441 21.81 4.88 -8.04
C VAL A 441 22.88 5.97 -8.23
N PRO A 442 23.36 6.64 -7.14
CA PRO A 442 24.37 7.67 -7.26
C PRO A 442 25.62 7.21 -8.03
N ASP A 443 26.15 8.08 -8.87
CA ASP A 443 27.35 7.85 -9.71
C ASP A 443 27.21 6.73 -10.75
N ARG A 444 25.97 6.27 -11.06
CA ARG A 444 25.69 5.22 -12.04
C ARG A 444 24.51 5.57 -12.93
N GLU A 445 24.78 6.16 -14.09
CA GLU A 445 23.76 6.72 -14.98
C GLU A 445 22.68 5.73 -15.44
N LYS A 446 23.04 4.46 -15.71
CA LYS A 446 22.10 3.43 -16.18
C LYS A 446 21.34 2.69 -15.08
N HIS A 447 21.71 2.92 -13.82
CA HIS A 447 21.23 2.10 -12.71
C HIS A 447 20.17 2.83 -11.90
N PHE A 448 19.03 2.17 -11.74
CA PHE A 448 17.91 2.62 -10.93
C PHE A 448 17.59 1.57 -9.87
N VAL A 449 16.87 1.94 -8.84
CA VAL A 449 16.60 1.04 -7.71
C VAL A 449 15.21 1.28 -7.15
N ALA A 450 14.51 0.21 -6.75
CA ALA A 450 13.19 0.29 -6.13
C ALA A 450 12.95 -0.85 -5.13
N GLY A 451 12.07 -0.63 -4.18
CA GLY A 451 11.64 -1.60 -3.19
C GLY A 451 12.54 -1.68 -1.97
N ASP A 452 12.37 -2.74 -1.20
CA ASP A 452 12.95 -2.93 0.13
C ASP A 452 14.47 -2.86 0.16
N ILE A 453 15.14 -3.06 -0.96
CA ILE A 453 16.59 -2.94 -1.05
C ILE A 453 17.10 -1.51 -0.81
N ILE A 454 16.23 -0.51 -0.94
CA ILE A 454 16.52 0.87 -0.51
C ILE A 454 16.31 0.98 1.01
N ARG A 455 15.16 0.53 1.46
CA ARG A 455 14.72 0.49 2.85
C ARG A 455 13.48 -0.39 2.95
N PRO A 456 13.49 -1.46 3.76
CA PRO A 456 12.30 -2.28 3.98
C PRO A 456 11.08 -1.46 4.41
N HIS A 457 9.97 -1.64 3.69
CA HIS A 457 8.71 -0.93 3.94
C HIS A 457 7.52 -1.76 3.40
N LEU A 458 6.38 -1.13 3.11
CA LEU A 458 5.18 -1.78 2.60
C LEU A 458 5.35 -2.26 1.14
N LEU A 459 4.59 -3.28 0.75
CA LEU A 459 4.51 -3.73 -0.65
C LEU A 459 4.07 -2.60 -1.58
N THR A 460 3.08 -1.80 -1.16
CA THR A 460 2.61 -0.63 -1.90
C THR A 460 3.68 0.46 -2.03
N THR A 461 4.59 0.60 -1.06
CA THR A 461 5.76 1.48 -1.19
C THR A 461 6.68 1.00 -2.29
N ALA A 462 6.95 -0.32 -2.35
CA ALA A 462 7.79 -0.91 -3.40
C ALA A 462 7.17 -0.72 -4.80
N ILE A 463 5.85 -0.84 -4.93
CA ILE A 463 5.10 -0.58 -6.17
C ILE A 463 5.22 0.89 -6.59
N GLY A 464 4.98 1.84 -5.68
CA GLY A 464 5.08 3.26 -5.96
C GLY A 464 6.50 3.70 -6.34
N GLN A 465 7.52 3.22 -5.62
CA GLN A 465 8.93 3.48 -5.96
C GLN A 465 9.28 2.97 -7.36
N ALA A 466 8.78 1.78 -7.73
CA ALA A 466 9.00 1.21 -9.05
C ALA A 466 8.38 2.08 -10.16
N SER A 467 7.15 2.60 -9.94
CA SER A 467 6.48 3.50 -10.88
C SER A 467 7.31 4.76 -11.14
N ILE A 468 7.83 5.37 -10.08
CA ILE A 468 8.69 6.56 -10.17
C ILE A 468 10.02 6.26 -10.86
N ALA A 469 10.66 5.15 -10.46
CA ALA A 469 11.92 4.73 -11.08
C ALA A 469 11.74 4.49 -12.59
N VAL A 470 10.59 3.96 -13.01
CA VAL A 470 10.26 3.77 -14.44
C VAL A 470 10.10 5.10 -15.17
N ASP A 471 9.47 6.11 -14.56
CA ASP A 471 9.41 7.44 -15.15
C ASP A 471 10.81 8.02 -15.35
N SER A 472 11.68 7.90 -14.35
CA SER A 472 13.08 8.32 -14.43
C SER A 472 13.88 7.53 -15.48
N ILE A 473 13.65 6.24 -15.61
CA ILE A 473 14.25 5.38 -16.65
C ILE A 473 13.81 5.86 -18.04
N ASP A 474 12.53 6.13 -18.25
CA ASP A 474 12.02 6.62 -19.52
C ASP A 474 12.60 7.99 -19.88
N GLU A 475 12.66 8.91 -18.92
CA GLU A 475 13.31 10.22 -19.11
C GLU A 475 14.79 10.07 -19.48
N TYR A 476 15.52 9.23 -18.73
CA TYR A 476 16.94 8.93 -19.01
C TYR A 476 17.14 8.37 -20.43
N MET A 477 16.40 7.32 -20.79
CA MET A 477 16.53 6.70 -22.11
C MET A 477 16.12 7.62 -23.25
N ASN A 478 15.23 8.58 -23.01
CA ASN A 478 14.81 9.59 -23.98
C ASN A 478 15.66 10.88 -23.90
N LYS A 479 16.71 10.90 -23.10
CA LYS A 479 17.64 12.06 -22.91
C LYS A 479 16.88 13.33 -22.47
N LYS A 480 15.85 13.16 -21.66
CA LYS A 480 15.11 14.23 -21.00
C LYS A 480 15.71 14.51 -19.63
N GLU A 481 15.63 15.74 -19.16
CA GLU A 481 15.95 16.06 -17.77
C GLU A 481 14.87 15.48 -16.84
N HIS A 482 15.28 15.01 -15.66
CA HIS A 482 14.36 14.55 -14.65
C HIS A 482 13.52 15.71 -14.15
N LYS A 483 12.20 15.54 -14.15
CA LYS A 483 11.28 16.55 -13.65
C LYS A 483 11.29 16.55 -12.12
N LYS A 484 11.29 17.76 -11.54
CA LYS A 484 11.09 17.90 -10.09
C LYS A 484 9.75 17.31 -9.71
N ARG A 485 9.79 16.39 -8.76
CA ARG A 485 8.58 15.69 -8.31
C ARG A 485 7.69 16.60 -7.48
N PRO A 486 6.37 16.45 -7.58
CA PRO A 486 5.41 17.14 -6.75
C PRO A 486 5.59 16.82 -5.26
N LYS A 487 5.21 17.76 -4.39
CA LYS A 487 5.37 17.61 -2.95
C LYS A 487 4.46 16.52 -2.35
N VAL A 488 3.28 16.32 -2.93
CA VAL A 488 2.21 15.43 -2.43
C VAL A 488 2.09 14.19 -3.32
N ASP A 489 3.16 13.82 -3.99
CA ASP A 489 3.03 12.82 -5.02
C ASP A 489 3.98 11.66 -4.89
N VAL A 490 3.45 10.50 -5.19
CA VAL A 490 4.19 9.29 -5.51
C VAL A 490 3.93 8.95 -6.99
N HIS A 491 2.76 8.46 -7.34
CA HIS A 491 2.25 8.30 -8.70
C HIS A 491 0.90 9.02 -8.77
N HIS A 492 0.81 10.12 -9.48
CA HIS A 492 -0.25 11.09 -9.30
C HIS A 492 -1.30 11.07 -10.42
N PHE A 493 -2.59 11.03 -10.04
CA PHE A 493 -3.68 11.27 -10.95
C PHE A 493 -3.72 12.76 -11.32
N ASN A 494 -3.54 13.05 -12.62
CA ASN A 494 -3.56 14.43 -13.14
C ASN A 494 -4.91 14.71 -13.81
N LEU A 495 -5.74 15.53 -13.16
CA LEU A 495 -7.05 15.91 -13.69
C LEU A 495 -6.94 16.69 -14.99
N ASP A 496 -5.97 17.60 -15.11
CA ASP A 496 -5.78 18.41 -16.34
C ASP A 496 -5.45 17.53 -17.53
N ALA A 497 -4.63 16.50 -17.34
CA ALA A 497 -4.35 15.52 -18.39
C ALA A 497 -5.63 14.78 -18.80
N LYS A 498 -6.48 14.37 -17.84
CA LYS A 498 -7.76 13.71 -18.12
C LYS A 498 -8.76 14.63 -18.81
N LEU A 499 -8.81 15.91 -18.44
CA LEU A 499 -9.59 16.93 -19.15
C LEU A 499 -9.10 17.12 -20.58
N ALA A 500 -7.77 17.17 -20.77
CA ALA A 500 -7.17 17.29 -22.11
C ALA A 500 -7.49 16.07 -22.99
N GLU A 501 -7.39 14.86 -22.46
CA GLU A 501 -7.76 13.61 -23.15
C GLU A 501 -9.23 13.62 -23.59
N ALA A 502 -10.11 14.21 -22.77
CA ALA A 502 -11.54 14.35 -23.06
C ALA A 502 -11.87 15.54 -23.98
N GLY A 503 -10.89 16.34 -24.37
CA GLY A 503 -11.13 17.59 -25.14
C GLY A 503 -11.80 18.68 -24.32
N LEU A 504 -11.68 18.64 -23.01
CA LEU A 504 -12.35 19.54 -22.04
C LEU A 504 -11.33 20.29 -21.17
N SER A 505 -10.12 20.46 -21.65
CA SER A 505 -9.10 21.25 -20.95
C SER A 505 -9.62 22.65 -20.64
N PRO A 506 -9.24 23.23 -19.48
CA PRO A 506 -9.42 24.65 -19.23
C PRO A 506 -8.84 25.48 -20.37
N GLU A 507 -9.55 26.55 -20.74
CA GLU A 507 -8.98 27.51 -21.68
C GLU A 507 -7.69 28.09 -21.08
N HIS A 508 -6.65 28.14 -21.88
CA HIS A 508 -5.40 28.76 -21.47
C HIS A 508 -5.61 30.26 -21.29
N PHE A 509 -5.47 30.74 -20.06
CA PHE A 509 -5.48 32.18 -19.77
C PHE A 509 -4.06 32.73 -19.87
N ASP A 510 -3.84 33.68 -20.78
CA ASP A 510 -2.59 34.44 -20.82
C ASP A 510 -2.80 35.80 -20.14
N ALA A 511 -2.20 35.97 -18.95
CA ALA A 511 -2.27 37.24 -18.21
C ALA A 511 -1.61 38.43 -18.97
N ASN A 512 -0.82 38.14 -19.98
CA ASN A 512 -0.20 39.18 -20.81
C ASN A 512 -1.06 39.59 -22.03
N ASP A 513 -2.12 38.85 -22.34
CA ASP A 513 -3.05 39.23 -23.37
C ASP A 513 -4.05 40.25 -22.81
N VAL A 514 -3.87 41.52 -23.19
CA VAL A 514 -4.71 42.64 -22.74
C VAL A 514 -6.18 42.54 -23.23
N ASN A 515 -6.48 41.62 -24.14
CA ASN A 515 -7.84 41.41 -24.64
C ASN A 515 -8.56 40.30 -23.83
N GLU A 516 -7.87 39.54 -23.01
CA GLU A 516 -8.50 38.57 -22.15
C GLU A 516 -9.01 39.24 -20.86
N LEU A 517 -10.32 39.34 -20.72
CA LEU A 517 -11.00 39.87 -19.55
C LEU A 517 -11.48 38.71 -18.67
N ARG A 518 -11.01 38.66 -17.45
CA ARG A 518 -11.54 37.75 -16.41
C ARG A 518 -12.88 38.28 -15.88
N GLY A 519 -13.76 37.38 -15.46
CA GLY A 519 -14.96 37.71 -14.70
C GLY A 519 -16.13 38.20 -15.55
N THR A 520 -16.25 37.73 -16.78
CA THR A 520 -17.46 37.95 -17.59
C THR A 520 -18.42 36.75 -17.50
N SER A 521 -19.68 36.93 -17.90
CA SER A 521 -20.73 35.90 -17.88
C SER A 521 -20.60 34.82 -18.95
N ASN A 522 -19.50 34.75 -19.67
CA ASN A 522 -19.24 33.68 -20.62
C ASN A 522 -19.02 32.35 -19.88
N GLY A 523 -19.77 31.29 -20.23
CA GLY A 523 -19.69 29.97 -19.58
C GLY A 523 -18.30 29.35 -19.55
N ASN A 524 -17.41 29.74 -20.47
CA ASN A 524 -16.02 29.31 -20.48
C ASN A 524 -15.19 29.95 -19.35
N TRP A 525 -15.64 30.98 -18.72
CA TRP A 525 -14.93 31.75 -17.70
C TRP A 525 -14.86 31.07 -16.33
N ALA A 526 -15.79 30.18 -16.04
CA ALA A 526 -15.69 29.31 -14.88
C ALA A 526 -14.39 28.47 -14.90
N VAL A 527 -13.85 28.26 -16.07
CA VAL A 527 -12.62 27.52 -16.32
C VAL A 527 -11.39 28.33 -15.93
N HIS A 528 -11.42 29.66 -16.09
CA HIS A 528 -10.32 30.55 -15.67
C HIS A 528 -10.15 30.59 -14.13
N ASN A 529 -11.20 30.32 -13.38
CA ASN A 529 -11.14 30.22 -11.94
C ASN A 529 -10.99 28.76 -11.45
N TYR A 530 -10.57 27.88 -12.31
CA TYR A 530 -10.19 26.52 -11.95
C TYR A 530 -8.70 26.48 -11.60
N GLU A 531 -8.37 25.85 -10.48
CA GLU A 531 -7.01 25.63 -10.03
C GLU A 531 -6.79 24.16 -9.69
N ASP A 532 -5.76 23.56 -10.22
CA ASP A 532 -5.28 22.26 -9.74
C ASP A 532 -4.15 22.45 -8.74
N ARG A 533 -4.46 22.20 -7.46
CA ARG A 533 -3.50 22.23 -6.35
C ARG A 533 -3.19 20.85 -5.82
N SER A 534 -3.68 19.80 -6.47
CA SER A 534 -3.55 18.42 -6.01
C SER A 534 -2.09 17.96 -5.84
N PHE A 535 -1.17 18.52 -6.64
CA PHE A 535 0.26 18.23 -6.55
C PHE A 535 0.95 18.83 -5.30
N ALA A 536 0.28 19.74 -4.59
CA ALA A 536 0.85 20.45 -3.45
C ALA A 536 -0.01 20.38 -2.19
N GLU A 537 -1.31 20.16 -2.32
CA GLU A 537 -2.27 20.26 -1.23
C GLU A 537 -3.10 18.99 -1.06
N VAL A 538 -3.14 18.50 0.19
CA VAL A 538 -4.08 17.47 0.64
C VAL A 538 -5.20 18.17 1.39
N ILE A 539 -6.46 17.87 1.05
CA ILE A 539 -7.59 18.55 1.68
C ILE A 539 -7.87 17.98 3.08
N PRO A 540 -7.83 18.80 4.13
CA PRO A 540 -8.16 18.38 5.48
C PRO A 540 -9.68 18.32 5.72
N HIS A 541 -10.11 17.63 6.78
CA HIS A 541 -11.54 17.46 7.10
C HIS A 541 -12.24 18.77 7.47
N ASP A 542 -11.54 19.72 8.09
CA ASP A 542 -12.05 21.02 8.51
C ASP A 542 -12.38 21.97 7.35
N GLU A 543 -11.92 21.65 6.14
CA GLU A 543 -12.34 22.32 4.91
C GLU A 543 -13.59 21.69 4.25
N LEU A 544 -14.16 20.63 4.83
CA LEU A 544 -15.32 19.91 4.32
C LEU A 544 -16.59 20.31 5.08
N PHE A 545 -17.71 20.36 4.37
CA PHE A 545 -19.02 20.44 5.02
C PHE A 545 -19.50 19.05 5.41
N LEU A 546 -18.99 18.53 6.53
CA LEU A 546 -19.24 17.15 7.00
C LEU A 546 -20.72 16.88 7.28
N GLY A 547 -21.49 17.89 7.71
CA GLY A 547 -22.92 17.77 7.96
C GLY A 547 -23.78 17.39 6.76
N HIS A 548 -23.22 17.44 5.55
CA HIS A 548 -23.88 16.94 4.34
C HIS A 548 -23.97 15.40 4.31
N PHE A 549 -23.02 14.72 4.93
CA PHE A 549 -22.90 13.26 4.83
C PHE A 549 -23.66 12.57 5.97
N ALA A 550 -24.67 11.80 5.59
CA ALA A 550 -25.39 10.98 6.55
C ALA A 550 -24.51 9.86 7.11
N PHE A 551 -24.73 9.53 8.39
CA PHE A 551 -24.15 8.34 8.98
C PHE A 551 -24.55 7.10 8.21
N THR A 552 -23.58 6.32 7.74
CA THR A 552 -23.79 5.10 6.97
C THR A 552 -22.78 4.04 7.43
N PRO A 553 -23.22 2.94 8.06
CA PRO A 553 -22.31 1.90 8.56
C PRO A 553 -21.41 1.35 7.47
N ARG A 554 -20.16 1.08 7.82
CA ARG A 554 -19.22 0.43 6.91
C ARG A 554 -19.66 -1.02 6.60
N ILE A 555 -19.60 -1.41 5.33
CA ILE A 555 -19.78 -2.79 4.90
C ILE A 555 -18.43 -3.50 5.05
N LYS A 556 -18.35 -4.38 6.04
CA LYS A 556 -17.13 -5.13 6.34
C LYS A 556 -17.06 -6.41 5.50
N ARG A 557 -15.86 -6.78 5.09
CA ARG A 557 -15.60 -8.15 4.61
C ARG A 557 -15.90 -9.14 5.71
N ARG A 558 -16.32 -10.33 5.34
CA ARG A 558 -16.40 -11.43 6.31
C ARG A 558 -15.00 -11.97 6.56
N GLU A 559 -14.62 -12.05 7.81
CA GLU A 559 -13.37 -12.65 8.26
C GLU A 559 -13.66 -14.04 8.82
N ASP A 560 -12.96 -15.04 8.29
CA ASP A 560 -13.04 -16.43 8.74
C ASP A 560 -11.73 -16.75 9.48
N VAL A 561 -11.59 -16.16 10.66
CA VAL A 561 -10.42 -16.36 11.52
C VAL A 561 -10.70 -17.56 12.42
N PRO A 562 -9.91 -18.65 12.31
CA PRO A 562 -10.12 -19.85 13.09
C PRO A 562 -9.87 -19.60 14.58
N SER A 563 -10.63 -20.28 15.44
CA SER A 563 -10.33 -20.33 16.87
C SER A 563 -9.04 -21.11 17.16
N ALA A 564 -8.56 -21.04 18.40
CA ALA A 564 -7.38 -21.80 18.84
C ALA A 564 -7.52 -23.31 18.64
N ASP A 565 -8.75 -23.83 18.68
CA ASP A 565 -9.03 -25.27 18.49
C ASP A 565 -9.13 -25.64 16.99
N ASP A 566 -9.64 -24.70 16.15
CA ASP A 566 -9.89 -24.95 14.73
C ASP A 566 -8.69 -24.62 13.84
N VAL A 567 -7.71 -23.88 14.37
CA VAL A 567 -6.58 -23.35 13.60
C VAL A 567 -5.72 -24.43 12.93
N LEU A 568 -5.64 -25.60 13.51
CA LEU A 568 -4.70 -26.65 13.12
C LEU A 568 -4.92 -27.17 11.69
N GLY A 569 -6.15 -27.30 11.27
CA GLY A 569 -6.53 -27.73 9.91
C GLY A 569 -6.90 -26.59 8.96
N HIS A 570 -6.77 -25.33 9.39
CA HIS A 570 -7.25 -24.18 8.64
C HIS A 570 -6.16 -23.53 7.80
N PHE A 571 -6.17 -23.80 6.49
CA PHE A 571 -5.27 -23.22 5.49
C PHE A 571 -6.03 -22.50 4.37
N HIS A 572 -7.30 -22.15 4.61
CA HIS A 572 -8.16 -21.45 3.67
C HIS A 572 -8.00 -19.95 3.81
N GLU A 573 -8.37 -19.22 2.75
CA GLU A 573 -8.37 -17.76 2.76
C GLU A 573 -9.27 -17.21 3.89
N ARG A 574 -8.73 -16.29 4.68
CA ARG A 574 -9.44 -15.68 5.83
C ARG A 574 -10.37 -14.56 5.43
N LEU A 575 -10.02 -13.79 4.39
CA LEU A 575 -10.77 -12.60 3.97
C LEU A 575 -11.69 -12.92 2.80
N ILE A 576 -12.97 -13.03 3.07
CA ILE A 576 -14.00 -13.21 2.04
C ILE A 576 -14.38 -11.83 1.50
N GLY A 577 -14.10 -11.61 0.21
CA GLY A 577 -14.34 -10.34 -0.48
C GLY A 577 -15.82 -9.92 -0.50
N LEU A 578 -16.04 -8.65 -0.83
CA LEU A 578 -17.40 -8.11 -1.03
C LEU A 578 -18.00 -8.62 -2.34
N GLU A 579 -19.31 -8.79 -2.35
CA GLU A 579 -20.10 -8.93 -3.58
C GLU A 579 -20.20 -7.58 -4.31
N GLU A 580 -20.50 -7.58 -5.61
CA GLU A 580 -20.59 -6.36 -6.41
C GLU A 580 -21.52 -5.30 -5.81
N THR A 581 -22.69 -5.70 -5.33
CA THR A 581 -23.65 -4.79 -4.68
C THR A 581 -23.08 -4.17 -3.43
N GLN A 582 -22.42 -4.96 -2.60
CA GLN A 582 -21.76 -4.51 -1.37
C GLN A 582 -20.59 -3.56 -1.69
N ALA A 583 -19.81 -3.85 -2.73
CA ALA A 583 -18.71 -2.97 -3.16
C ALA A 583 -19.22 -1.61 -3.65
N LYS A 584 -20.36 -1.59 -4.37
CA LYS A 584 -21.03 -0.35 -4.79
C LYS A 584 -21.53 0.46 -3.59
N GLU A 585 -22.26 -0.18 -2.68
CA GLU A 585 -22.78 0.46 -1.46
C GLU A 585 -21.64 1.00 -0.59
N GLU A 586 -20.54 0.27 -0.45
CA GLU A 586 -19.36 0.74 0.29
C GLU A 586 -18.68 1.92 -0.42
N ALA A 587 -18.59 1.90 -1.75
CA ALA A 587 -18.05 3.01 -2.53
C ALA A 587 -18.92 4.27 -2.46
N GLU A 588 -20.24 4.15 -2.26
CA GLU A 588 -21.16 5.28 -2.07
C GLU A 588 -20.84 6.09 -0.81
N ARG A 589 -20.20 5.49 0.19
CA ARG A 589 -19.75 6.19 1.39
C ARG A 589 -18.61 7.17 1.14
N CYS A 590 -17.95 7.13 -0.02
CA CYS A 590 -16.88 8.05 -0.37
C CYS A 590 -17.40 9.49 -0.48
N MET A 591 -16.76 10.40 0.25
CA MET A 591 -17.13 11.81 0.29
C MET A 591 -16.59 12.66 -0.87
N SER A 592 -15.80 12.09 -1.79
CA SER A 592 -15.18 12.82 -2.92
C SER A 592 -14.35 14.04 -2.52
N CYS A 593 -13.64 13.99 -1.41
CA CYS A 593 -12.85 15.10 -0.87
C CYS A 593 -12.00 15.79 -1.94
N GLY A 594 -12.08 17.12 -2.03
CA GLY A 594 -11.29 17.93 -2.95
C GLY A 594 -11.76 17.91 -4.42
N MET A 595 -12.94 17.34 -4.74
CA MET A 595 -13.49 17.31 -6.09
C MET A 595 -15.02 17.39 -6.07
N CYS A 596 -15.63 18.01 -7.06
CA CYS A 596 -17.09 18.06 -7.21
C CYS A 596 -17.68 16.68 -7.50
N PHE A 597 -18.84 16.36 -6.86
CA PHE A 597 -19.59 15.12 -7.07
C PHE A 597 -21.10 15.35 -7.33
N GLU A 598 -21.47 16.53 -7.81
CA GLU A 598 -22.85 16.90 -8.21
C GLU A 598 -23.90 16.95 -7.09
N CYS A 599 -23.53 17.37 -5.87
CA CYS A 599 -24.47 17.44 -4.75
C CYS A 599 -25.47 18.62 -4.85
N ASP A 600 -25.25 19.59 -5.72
CA ASP A 600 -26.04 20.82 -5.94
C ASP A 600 -26.13 21.82 -4.79
N ASN A 601 -25.52 21.61 -3.65
CA ASN A 601 -25.61 22.55 -2.54
C ASN A 601 -25.27 23.98 -2.95
N CYS A 602 -24.18 24.16 -3.72
CA CYS A 602 -23.76 25.49 -4.17
C CYS A 602 -24.78 26.13 -5.13
N VAL A 603 -25.52 25.34 -5.91
CA VAL A 603 -26.58 25.82 -6.81
C VAL A 603 -27.83 26.18 -6.00
N ILE A 604 -28.26 25.30 -5.07
CA ILE A 604 -29.49 25.45 -4.29
C ILE A 604 -29.38 26.64 -3.32
N PHE A 605 -28.24 26.80 -2.67
CA PHE A 605 -28.06 27.84 -1.66
C PHE A 605 -27.53 29.17 -2.19
N CYS A 606 -27.30 29.29 -3.52
CA CYS A 606 -26.84 30.56 -4.09
C CYS A 606 -27.98 31.60 -4.11
N PRO A 607 -27.90 32.72 -3.34
CA PRO A 607 -29.00 33.67 -3.25
C PRO A 607 -29.19 34.49 -4.52
N GLN A 608 -28.22 34.47 -5.45
CA GLN A 608 -28.24 35.23 -6.69
C GLN A 608 -28.42 34.35 -7.93
N ASP A 609 -28.65 33.04 -7.77
CA ASP A 609 -28.64 32.06 -8.86
C ASP A 609 -27.38 32.19 -9.77
N ALA A 610 -26.26 32.57 -9.16
CA ALA A 610 -25.01 32.78 -9.89
C ALA A 610 -24.29 31.47 -10.18
N VAL A 611 -24.48 30.44 -9.33
CA VAL A 611 -23.91 29.10 -9.55
C VAL A 611 -24.92 28.23 -10.27
N TYR A 612 -24.51 27.58 -11.35
CA TYR A 612 -25.39 26.75 -12.18
C TYR A 612 -24.71 25.47 -12.63
N ARG A 613 -25.51 24.45 -13.02
CA ARG A 613 -24.98 23.21 -13.59
C ARG A 613 -24.49 23.42 -15.02
N VAL A 614 -23.30 22.90 -15.31
CA VAL A 614 -22.74 22.82 -16.66
C VAL A 614 -23.57 21.84 -17.47
N LYS A 615 -23.75 22.09 -18.75
CA LYS A 615 -24.46 21.18 -19.67
C LYS A 615 -23.78 19.82 -19.70
N LYS A 616 -24.56 18.74 -19.83
CA LYS A 616 -24.01 17.36 -19.89
C LYS A 616 -22.96 17.15 -20.97
N THR A 617 -23.02 17.90 -22.07
CA THR A 617 -22.07 17.87 -23.18
C THR A 617 -20.74 18.57 -22.86
N GLU A 618 -20.71 19.38 -21.82
CA GLU A 618 -19.57 20.18 -21.36
C GLU A 618 -19.07 19.71 -19.99
N ALA A 619 -19.86 18.86 -19.30
CA ALA A 619 -19.50 18.32 -18.01
C ALA A 619 -18.51 17.15 -18.15
N THR A 620 -17.56 17.09 -17.23
CA THR A 620 -16.62 15.98 -17.07
C THR A 620 -16.32 15.77 -15.60
N THR A 621 -15.59 14.72 -15.27
CA THR A 621 -15.19 14.42 -13.89
C THR A 621 -14.63 15.66 -13.19
N GLY A 622 -15.25 16.01 -12.06
CA GLY A 622 -14.87 17.20 -11.27
C GLY A 622 -15.32 18.56 -11.82
N ARG A 623 -15.96 18.62 -12.99
CA ARG A 623 -16.45 19.85 -13.59
C ARG A 623 -17.95 19.75 -13.90
N TYR A 624 -18.78 19.94 -12.89
CA TYR A 624 -20.24 19.81 -12.99
C TYR A 624 -20.98 21.13 -12.76
N VAL A 625 -20.32 22.14 -12.20
CA VAL A 625 -20.89 23.45 -11.90
C VAL A 625 -19.99 24.58 -12.40
N ALA A 626 -20.60 25.71 -12.66
CA ALA A 626 -19.92 26.94 -13.08
C ALA A 626 -20.57 28.15 -12.40
N THR A 627 -19.92 29.32 -12.45
CA THR A 627 -20.38 30.55 -11.83
C THR A 627 -20.54 31.65 -12.90
N ASP A 628 -21.69 32.32 -12.87
CA ASP A 628 -21.91 33.60 -13.53
C ASP A 628 -21.37 34.72 -12.63
N TYR A 629 -20.21 35.21 -12.98
CA TYR A 629 -19.49 36.19 -12.15
C TYR A 629 -20.12 37.59 -12.16
N ASP A 630 -20.95 37.91 -13.16
CA ASP A 630 -21.68 39.17 -13.20
C ASP A 630 -22.83 39.21 -12.18
N ARG A 631 -23.31 38.01 -11.77
CA ARG A 631 -24.38 37.87 -10.77
C ARG A 631 -23.84 37.57 -9.38
N CYS A 632 -22.59 37.18 -9.25
CA CYS A 632 -21.99 36.80 -7.97
C CYS A 632 -21.74 38.04 -7.10
N ILE A 633 -22.22 38.00 -5.87
CA ILE A 633 -22.03 39.06 -4.86
C ILE A 633 -20.93 38.74 -3.83
N GLY A 634 -20.24 37.64 -3.98
CA GLY A 634 -19.16 37.24 -3.07
C GLY A 634 -19.61 36.83 -1.67
N CYS A 635 -20.82 36.33 -1.51
CA CYS A 635 -21.42 35.97 -0.21
C CYS A 635 -20.87 34.68 0.43
N HIS A 636 -19.90 34.03 -0.16
CA HIS A 636 -19.20 32.81 0.25
C HIS A 636 -20.04 31.54 0.50
N ILE A 637 -21.37 31.63 0.53
CA ILE A 637 -22.28 30.51 0.86
C ILE A 637 -21.96 29.26 0.04
N CYS A 638 -21.68 29.39 -1.28
CA CYS A 638 -21.34 28.26 -2.14
C CYS A 638 -20.08 27.51 -1.67
N ALA A 639 -19.11 28.21 -1.10
CA ALA A 639 -17.91 27.60 -0.54
C ALA A 639 -18.22 26.89 0.78
N ASP A 640 -18.99 27.55 1.68
CA ASP A 640 -19.31 27.00 2.99
C ASP A 640 -20.18 25.74 2.93
N VAL A 641 -21.11 25.68 1.98
CA VAL A 641 -21.98 24.49 1.78
C VAL A 641 -21.36 23.42 0.87
N CYS A 642 -20.14 23.64 0.36
CA CYS A 642 -19.48 22.66 -0.51
C CYS A 642 -18.99 21.47 0.34
N PRO A 643 -19.58 20.27 0.21
CA PRO A 643 -19.24 19.14 1.08
C PRO A 643 -17.81 18.67 0.94
N THR A 644 -17.22 18.87 -0.25
CA THR A 644 -15.90 18.35 -0.62
C THR A 644 -14.79 19.38 -0.54
N GLY A 645 -15.11 20.65 -0.15
CA GLY A 645 -14.13 21.73 -0.14
C GLY A 645 -13.57 22.12 -1.51
N TYR A 646 -14.28 21.77 -2.58
CA TYR A 646 -13.88 22.04 -3.96
C TYR A 646 -14.01 23.53 -4.33
N ILE A 647 -14.89 24.29 -3.64
CA ILE A 647 -15.07 25.71 -3.88
C ILE A 647 -14.33 26.51 -2.81
N LYS A 648 -13.51 27.44 -3.26
CA LYS A 648 -12.82 28.44 -2.42
C LYS A 648 -13.19 29.83 -2.88
N MET A 649 -13.11 30.81 -2.00
CA MET A 649 -13.31 32.23 -2.39
C MET A 649 -11.96 32.86 -2.69
N GLY A 650 -11.75 33.20 -3.95
CA GLY A 650 -10.53 33.81 -4.47
C GLY A 650 -10.75 35.20 -5.09
N LEU A 651 -9.67 35.85 -5.46
CA LEU A 651 -9.71 37.18 -6.10
C LEU A 651 -9.93 37.11 -7.62
N GLY A 652 -10.16 35.92 -8.18
CA GLY A 652 -10.30 35.77 -9.62
C GLY A 652 -8.97 35.95 -10.36
N GLU A 653 -7.89 35.43 -9.81
CA GLU A 653 -6.56 35.44 -10.45
C GLU A 653 -6.42 34.35 -11.50
#